data_d3e51b01fb2cbf817ee7f8cd273a1c7a
#
_entry.id   d3e51b01fb2cbf817ee7f8cd273a1c7a
#
_cell.length_a   1.000
_cell.length_b   1.000
_cell.length_c   1.000
_cell.angle_alpha   90.00
_cell.angle_beta   90.00
_cell.angle_gamma   90.00
#
_symmetry.space_group_name_H-M   'P 1'
#
loop_
_entity.id
_entity.type
_entity.pdbx_description
1 polymer ?
#
loop_
_entity_poly.entity_id
_entity_poly.type
_entity_poly.pdbx_seq_one_letter_code
_entity_poly.pdbx_strand_id
1 'polypeptide(L)'
;MLKIKTLSFAAGTLLASALFLPALAAELKLAPEQVKPRYRASAKLEKEGIRLITRTAEWDSGALITPPAGKKFDFSKARFLAVDVENLSPDRQMRLTMHISSGGRDKASSSHVDLPLRSVNTGIGLNPGEKRTMRLYLPHASLFAAPKDGRNLRAPLNTAAINGIEFKLQWPFEAEGEILVDCCLSNLRLEGEPETDRAVAAAKNYFPFIDDYGQYRHAEWKEKIHTDSDLVANRKKELAELDATQPPAEWDRFGGWKNGPALKATGNFRTEKYQGKWFFVDPDGHLFWSIGLDVSRTHTDATPGRRHPQWFTRAVPADGMLPFTHWNLQKKYGKTDYDRDFYETLVKRYRAWGINTIGNWSSPAFMELGKVPYVLSLGDFVKDFPRFRGSKVKFYDVFDPEFEVKMTSILRDRAATNSDIRKSLTDPMCIGYFIDNELQFNNIFDGVMKSPADQPAKREFVRGLEAKYKTVDALNKAWNSSFADWNAVAKNHNFMKAKEFRNDQQDFLKRFADRYFSLCRKGIKSAAPQRLYLGCRFVGFRQNEIFWRAAAEHCDVISVNSYSYSLANIVTENFHDKPVLIGEFHFGTYDRGMFSASLCPVYDQNERATAYTRYLQGLLVNPAIVGAHWFQFRDQPLTGRWDGEGYQLGFVDVADTPYPELTRAAREFGENMYRYRTNGKLVNGMK
;
A
#
# COMPACT_ATOMS: atom_id res chain seq x y z
N MET A 1 -75.30 22.96 31.39
CA MET A 1 -74.30 23.61 30.53
C MET A 1 -73.02 22.77 30.59
N LEU A 2 -72.84 21.91 29.60
CA LEU A 2 -71.69 21.01 29.51
C LEU A 2 -70.57 21.71 28.77
N LYS A 3 -69.33 21.74 29.35
CA LYS A 3 -68.15 22.19 28.68
C LYS A 3 -67.54 21.06 27.89
N ILE A 4 -67.47 21.18 26.58
CA ILE A 4 -66.76 20.32 25.66
C ILE A 4 -65.26 20.65 25.71
N LYS A 5 -64.44 19.71 26.13
CA LYS A 5 -62.98 19.78 25.99
C LYS A 5 -62.58 19.23 24.61
N THR A 6 -61.99 20.09 23.81
CA THR A 6 -61.33 19.71 22.53
C THR A 6 -60.02 18.96 22.82
N LEU A 7 -59.92 17.70 22.39
CA LEU A 7 -58.68 16.95 22.34
C LEU A 7 -57.97 17.30 21.02
N SER A 8 -56.79 17.82 21.15
CA SER A 8 -55.84 18.03 20.05
C SER A 8 -55.13 16.70 19.76
N PHE A 9 -55.30 16.14 18.59
CA PHE A 9 -54.54 15.00 18.10
C PHE A 9 -53.22 15.50 17.57
N ALA A 10 -52.13 15.13 18.25
CA ALA A 10 -50.78 15.25 17.71
C ALA A 10 -50.56 14.10 16.73
N ALA A 11 -50.38 14.43 15.44
CA ALA A 11 -49.97 13.48 14.43
C ALA A 11 -48.53 13.06 14.67
N GLY A 12 -48.34 11.93 15.28
CA GLY A 12 -47.04 11.29 15.36
C GLY A 12 -46.68 10.67 14.02
N THR A 13 -45.64 11.23 13.40
CA THR A 13 -45.03 10.63 12.21
C THR A 13 -44.33 9.34 12.65
N LEU A 14 -44.92 8.20 12.35
CA LEU A 14 -44.25 6.91 12.41
C LEU A 14 -43.17 6.88 11.33
N LEU A 15 -41.92 7.09 11.75
CA LEU A 15 -40.76 6.64 10.96
C LEU A 15 -40.81 5.11 10.90
N ALA A 16 -41.23 4.58 9.77
CA ALA A 16 -41.06 3.18 9.44
C ALA A 16 -39.55 2.94 9.31
N SER A 17 -38.93 2.45 10.39
CA SER A 17 -37.64 1.78 10.30
C SER A 17 -37.88 0.53 9.43
N ALA A 18 -37.50 0.63 8.16
CA ALA A 18 -37.41 -0.55 7.29
C ALA A 18 -36.42 -1.50 7.95
N LEU A 19 -36.93 -2.53 8.61
CA LEU A 19 -36.21 -3.72 8.97
C LEU A 19 -35.69 -4.31 7.65
N PHE A 20 -34.44 -4.06 7.32
CA PHE A 20 -33.73 -4.82 6.31
C PHE A 20 -33.67 -6.27 6.85
N LEU A 21 -34.62 -7.08 6.44
CA LEU A 21 -34.45 -8.53 6.51
C LEU A 21 -33.21 -8.85 5.69
N PRO A 22 -32.20 -9.55 6.24
CA PRO A 22 -31.07 -9.98 5.45
C PRO A 22 -31.64 -10.84 4.30
N ALA A 23 -31.37 -10.47 3.07
CA ALA A 23 -31.68 -11.29 1.90
C ALA A 23 -31.14 -12.69 2.16
N LEU A 24 -31.94 -13.72 1.90
CA LEU A 24 -31.61 -15.12 2.17
C LEU A 24 -30.24 -15.45 1.58
N ALA A 25 -29.30 -15.77 2.46
CA ALA A 25 -27.98 -16.27 2.05
C ALA A 25 -28.17 -17.64 1.37
N ALA A 26 -27.80 -17.75 0.10
CA ALA A 26 -27.86 -19.00 -0.62
C ALA A 26 -26.54 -19.76 -0.45
N GLU A 27 -26.56 -20.83 0.32
CA GLU A 27 -25.40 -21.71 0.53
C GLU A 27 -24.97 -22.39 -0.78
N LEU A 28 -23.70 -22.38 -1.08
CA LEU A 28 -23.09 -23.11 -2.17
C LEU A 28 -22.78 -24.54 -1.70
N LYS A 29 -23.69 -25.48 -1.99
CA LYS A 29 -23.45 -26.91 -1.71
C LYS A 29 -22.38 -27.45 -2.63
N LEU A 30 -21.29 -27.91 -2.05
CA LEU A 30 -20.14 -28.49 -2.76
C LEU A 30 -20.11 -30.00 -2.66
N ALA A 31 -19.65 -30.65 -3.71
CA ALA A 31 -19.27 -32.06 -3.72
C ALA A 31 -17.74 -32.19 -3.56
N PRO A 32 -17.23 -33.28 -2.97
CA PRO A 32 -15.81 -33.44 -2.70
C PRO A 32 -14.92 -33.30 -3.94
N GLU A 33 -15.37 -33.74 -5.10
CA GLU A 33 -14.65 -33.67 -6.38
C GLU A 33 -14.52 -32.25 -6.94
N GLN A 34 -15.30 -31.30 -6.44
CA GLN A 34 -15.21 -29.89 -6.79
C GLN A 34 -14.07 -29.16 -6.07
N VAL A 35 -13.59 -29.69 -4.94
CA VAL A 35 -12.52 -29.12 -4.14
C VAL A 35 -11.19 -29.75 -4.52
N LYS A 36 -10.32 -28.96 -5.15
CA LYS A 36 -9.02 -29.41 -5.66
C LYS A 36 -7.90 -28.70 -4.94
N PRO A 37 -6.92 -29.43 -4.39
CA PRO A 37 -5.73 -28.81 -3.84
C PRO A 37 -4.92 -28.15 -4.96
N ARG A 38 -4.23 -27.05 -4.62
CA ARG A 38 -3.30 -26.37 -5.53
C ARG A 38 -1.91 -26.34 -4.95
N TYR A 39 -0.92 -26.57 -5.81
CA TYR A 39 0.49 -26.64 -5.43
C TYR A 39 0.69 -27.64 -4.29
N ARG A 40 1.48 -27.30 -3.29
CA ARG A 40 1.79 -28.18 -2.16
C ARG A 40 0.80 -28.06 -0.98
N ALA A 41 -0.37 -27.50 -1.19
CA ALA A 41 -1.40 -27.49 -0.17
C ALA A 41 -2.22 -28.78 -0.20
N SER A 42 -2.78 -29.15 0.94
CA SER A 42 -3.87 -30.12 1.08
C SER A 42 -5.19 -29.35 1.22
N ALA A 43 -6.18 -29.73 0.43
CA ALA A 43 -7.53 -29.17 0.51
C ALA A 43 -8.54 -30.31 0.45
N LYS A 44 -9.39 -30.45 1.48
CA LYS A 44 -10.41 -31.49 1.58
C LYS A 44 -11.71 -30.93 2.10
N LEU A 45 -12.83 -31.35 1.49
CA LEU A 45 -14.15 -31.07 2.02
C LEU A 45 -14.43 -32.04 3.18
N GLU A 46 -14.63 -31.50 4.37
CA GLU A 46 -14.97 -32.17 5.61
C GLU A 46 -16.37 -31.76 6.07
N LYS A 47 -16.85 -32.30 7.20
CA LYS A 47 -18.19 -31.98 7.72
C LYS A 47 -18.36 -30.51 8.07
N GLU A 48 -17.33 -29.90 8.64
CA GLU A 48 -17.31 -28.50 9.08
C GLU A 48 -17.00 -27.50 7.98
N GLY A 49 -16.51 -27.97 6.82
CA GLY A 49 -16.12 -27.12 5.69
C GLY A 49 -14.88 -27.65 4.94
N ILE A 50 -14.20 -26.78 4.22
CA ILE A 50 -12.96 -27.12 3.52
C ILE A 50 -11.78 -26.92 4.47
N ARG A 51 -11.12 -28.01 4.84
CA ARG A 51 -9.85 -27.94 5.55
C ARG A 51 -8.73 -27.68 4.55
N LEU A 52 -7.98 -26.61 4.79
CA LEU A 52 -6.87 -26.17 3.95
C LEU A 52 -5.59 -26.12 4.76
N ILE A 53 -4.60 -26.93 4.39
CA ILE A 53 -3.32 -27.04 5.09
C ILE A 53 -2.18 -26.84 4.07
N THR A 54 -1.21 -25.98 4.41
CA THR A 54 0.06 -25.91 3.69
C THR A 54 1.24 -26.07 4.64
N ARG A 55 2.28 -26.77 4.16
CA ARG A 55 3.53 -26.99 4.91
C ARG A 55 4.73 -26.33 4.25
N THR A 56 4.50 -25.57 3.19
CA THR A 56 5.57 -24.95 2.42
C THR A 56 5.25 -23.50 2.07
N ALA A 57 6.31 -22.69 1.98
CA ALA A 57 6.27 -21.28 1.63
C ALA A 57 6.06 -21.04 0.11
N GLU A 58 5.38 -21.90 -0.60
CA GLU A 58 5.16 -21.71 -2.03
C GLU A 58 4.04 -20.70 -2.30
N TRP A 59 4.33 -19.85 -3.25
CA TRP A 59 3.37 -18.92 -3.82
C TRP A 59 2.22 -19.67 -4.47
N ASP A 60 0.98 -19.23 -4.20
CA ASP A 60 -0.24 -19.84 -4.72
C ASP A 60 -0.66 -21.21 -4.13
N SER A 61 -0.05 -21.67 -3.04
CA SER A 61 -0.58 -22.82 -2.29
C SER A 61 -2.00 -22.55 -1.81
N GLY A 62 -2.92 -23.50 -2.06
CA GLY A 62 -4.32 -23.24 -1.70
C GLY A 62 -5.32 -24.27 -2.21
N ALA A 63 -6.52 -23.81 -2.49
CA ALA A 63 -7.62 -24.62 -3.01
C ALA A 63 -8.27 -23.96 -4.23
N LEU A 64 -8.73 -24.78 -5.17
CA LEU A 64 -9.58 -24.38 -6.26
C LEU A 64 -10.91 -25.10 -6.14
N ILE A 65 -12.00 -24.34 -6.07
CA ILE A 65 -13.35 -24.87 -6.15
C ILE A 65 -13.83 -24.71 -7.60
N THR A 66 -14.14 -25.83 -8.23
CA THR A 66 -14.63 -25.87 -9.60
C THR A 66 -16.14 -26.04 -9.63
N PRO A 67 -16.86 -25.44 -10.62
CA PRO A 67 -18.27 -25.78 -10.83
C PRO A 67 -18.42 -27.25 -11.26
N PRO A 68 -19.65 -27.81 -11.20
CA PRO A 68 -19.92 -29.11 -11.77
C PRO A 68 -19.48 -29.20 -13.22
N ALA A 69 -19.12 -30.41 -13.68
CA ALA A 69 -18.61 -30.65 -15.03
C ALA A 69 -19.51 -30.05 -16.11
N GLY A 70 -18.92 -29.28 -17.02
CA GLY A 70 -19.63 -28.62 -18.13
C GLY A 70 -20.48 -27.39 -17.73
N LYS A 71 -20.46 -26.97 -16.44
CA LYS A 71 -21.23 -25.82 -15.94
C LYS A 71 -20.31 -24.67 -15.53
N LYS A 72 -20.91 -23.53 -15.24
CA LYS A 72 -20.31 -22.35 -14.58
C LYS A 72 -21.09 -22.05 -13.31
N PHE A 73 -20.45 -21.37 -12.37
CA PHE A 73 -21.20 -20.79 -11.26
C PHE A 73 -21.93 -19.51 -11.73
N ASP A 74 -23.17 -19.36 -11.32
CA ASP A 74 -23.96 -18.16 -11.53
C ASP A 74 -24.10 -17.38 -10.20
N PHE A 75 -23.39 -16.24 -10.11
CA PHE A 75 -23.42 -15.32 -8.99
C PHE A 75 -24.15 -14.01 -9.30
N SER A 76 -24.87 -13.97 -10.44
CA SER A 76 -25.52 -12.74 -10.94
C SER A 76 -26.63 -12.20 -10.02
N LYS A 77 -27.15 -13.03 -9.10
CA LYS A 77 -28.20 -12.66 -8.16
C LYS A 77 -27.69 -12.31 -6.76
N ALA A 78 -26.41 -12.04 -6.60
CA ALA A 78 -25.83 -11.73 -5.30
C ALA A 78 -24.91 -10.51 -5.36
N ARG A 79 -24.77 -9.83 -4.24
CA ARG A 79 -23.83 -8.71 -4.06
C ARG A 79 -22.44 -9.18 -3.63
N PHE A 80 -22.39 -10.24 -2.82
CA PHE A 80 -21.13 -10.79 -2.29
C PHE A 80 -21.07 -12.30 -2.44
N LEU A 81 -19.87 -12.80 -2.65
CA LEU A 81 -19.48 -14.16 -2.32
C LEU A 81 -18.85 -14.13 -0.93
N ALA A 82 -19.36 -14.89 0.01
CA ALA A 82 -18.93 -14.89 1.40
C ALA A 82 -18.48 -16.30 1.83
N VAL A 83 -17.49 -16.35 2.73
CA VAL A 83 -16.99 -17.58 3.35
C VAL A 83 -16.54 -17.27 4.77
N ASP A 84 -16.87 -18.13 5.71
CA ASP A 84 -16.35 -18.03 7.07
C ASP A 84 -14.98 -18.71 7.11
N VAL A 85 -13.98 -17.98 7.57
CA VAL A 85 -12.58 -18.42 7.62
C VAL A 85 -12.13 -18.47 9.06
N GLU A 86 -11.56 -19.59 9.47
CA GLU A 86 -11.00 -19.81 10.80
C GLU A 86 -9.52 -20.18 10.69
N ASN A 87 -8.65 -19.42 11.36
CA ASN A 87 -7.24 -19.74 11.47
C ASN A 87 -7.02 -20.74 12.59
N LEU A 88 -6.69 -21.97 12.24
CA LEU A 88 -6.45 -23.05 13.17
C LEU A 88 -4.97 -23.21 13.54
N SER A 89 -4.10 -22.38 12.99
CA SER A 89 -2.69 -22.33 13.36
C SER A 89 -2.56 -21.81 14.80
N PRO A 90 -1.76 -22.45 15.66
CA PRO A 90 -1.74 -22.13 17.10
C PRO A 90 -1.03 -20.81 17.43
N ASP A 91 -0.06 -20.41 16.63
CA ASP A 91 0.91 -19.35 16.93
C ASP A 91 1.15 -18.37 15.80
N ARG A 92 0.47 -18.53 14.64
CA ARG A 92 0.76 -17.77 13.43
C ARG A 92 -0.42 -16.95 12.96
N GLN A 93 -0.18 -15.69 12.61
CA GLN A 93 -1.10 -14.93 11.81
C GLN A 93 -1.09 -15.51 10.38
N MET A 94 -2.27 -15.76 9.81
CA MET A 94 -2.38 -16.18 8.43
C MET A 94 -2.97 -15.08 7.56
N ARG A 95 -2.70 -15.15 6.27
CA ARG A 95 -3.40 -14.38 5.25
C ARG A 95 -3.94 -15.31 4.17
N LEU A 96 -5.19 -15.06 3.82
CA LEU A 96 -5.90 -15.78 2.79
C LEU A 96 -6.44 -14.79 1.77
N THR A 97 -6.34 -15.12 0.49
CA THR A 97 -7.03 -14.39 -0.57
C THR A 97 -8.02 -15.28 -1.28
N MET A 98 -9.15 -14.71 -1.68
CA MET A 98 -10.18 -15.35 -2.49
C MET A 98 -10.25 -14.64 -3.84
N HIS A 99 -10.16 -15.41 -4.91
CA HIS A 99 -10.20 -14.92 -6.29
C HIS A 99 -11.32 -15.63 -7.05
N ILE A 100 -12.02 -14.90 -7.88
CA ILE A 100 -12.94 -15.46 -8.87
C ILE A 100 -12.66 -14.91 -10.26
N SER A 101 -12.96 -15.68 -11.30
CA SER A 101 -12.77 -15.25 -12.68
C SER A 101 -13.88 -15.76 -13.61
N SER A 102 -14.17 -15.00 -14.66
CA SER A 102 -15.11 -15.36 -15.72
C SER A 102 -14.45 -15.48 -17.10
N GLY A 103 -13.14 -15.29 -17.21
CA GLY A 103 -12.38 -15.41 -18.44
C GLY A 103 -11.61 -16.72 -18.54
N GLY A 104 -11.23 -17.13 -19.77
CA GLY A 104 -10.25 -18.18 -19.97
C GLY A 104 -8.88 -17.74 -19.41
N ARG A 105 -8.00 -18.73 -19.11
CA ARG A 105 -6.59 -18.45 -18.80
C ARG A 105 -5.92 -17.88 -20.05
N ASP A 106 -5.99 -16.58 -20.27
CA ASP A 106 -5.02 -15.95 -21.15
C ASP A 106 -3.68 -16.01 -20.42
N LYS A 107 -2.66 -16.42 -21.15
CA LYS A 107 -1.30 -16.60 -20.64
C LYS A 107 -0.93 -15.38 -19.82
N ALA A 108 -0.73 -15.59 -18.53
CA ALA A 108 -0.40 -14.57 -17.58
C ALA A 108 0.75 -13.70 -18.11
N SER A 109 0.47 -12.45 -18.39
CA SER A 109 1.52 -11.46 -18.44
C SER A 109 1.91 -11.17 -16.98
N SER A 110 3.19 -11.21 -16.71
CA SER A 110 3.76 -11.00 -15.37
C SER A 110 3.73 -9.55 -14.89
N SER A 111 3.01 -8.67 -15.57
CA SER A 111 2.87 -7.27 -15.17
C SER A 111 1.50 -7.04 -14.54
N HIS A 112 1.47 -6.53 -13.31
CA HIS A 112 0.26 -6.21 -12.55
C HIS A 112 -0.64 -5.12 -13.22
N VAL A 113 -0.25 -4.59 -14.36
CA VAL A 113 -0.86 -3.40 -14.98
C VAL A 113 -1.78 -3.72 -16.16
N ASP A 114 -1.67 -4.89 -16.82
CA ASP A 114 -2.29 -5.15 -18.13
C ASP A 114 -3.27 -6.32 -18.18
N LEU A 115 -3.84 -6.74 -17.05
CA LEU A 115 -4.86 -7.79 -17.08
C LEU A 115 -6.23 -7.20 -17.42
N PRO A 116 -6.88 -7.64 -18.51
CA PRO A 116 -8.30 -7.42 -18.69
C PRO A 116 -9.02 -8.15 -17.56
N LEU A 117 -9.60 -7.41 -16.63
CA LEU A 117 -10.10 -8.00 -15.40
C LEU A 117 -11.45 -8.63 -15.57
N ARG A 118 -11.41 -9.83 -16.08
CA ARG A 118 -12.45 -10.83 -15.86
C ARG A 118 -12.23 -11.56 -14.54
N SER A 119 -11.55 -10.94 -13.58
CA SER A 119 -11.28 -11.49 -12.25
C SER A 119 -11.35 -10.42 -11.18
N VAL A 120 -11.81 -10.76 -10.01
CA VAL A 120 -11.78 -9.93 -8.80
C VAL A 120 -11.28 -10.75 -7.63
N ASN A 121 -10.74 -10.06 -6.64
CA ASN A 121 -10.21 -10.68 -5.44
C ASN A 121 -10.49 -9.85 -4.20
N THR A 122 -10.39 -10.51 -3.06
CA THR A 122 -10.33 -9.92 -1.73
C THR A 122 -9.39 -10.75 -0.87
N GLY A 123 -9.10 -10.30 0.33
CA GLY A 123 -8.30 -11.08 1.27
C GLY A 123 -8.59 -10.72 2.72
N ILE A 124 -8.03 -11.51 3.61
CA ILE A 124 -8.17 -11.37 5.05
C ILE A 124 -6.87 -11.77 5.76
N GLY A 125 -6.53 -11.04 6.83
CA GLY A 125 -5.51 -11.44 7.80
C GLY A 125 -6.18 -11.88 9.09
N LEU A 126 -5.81 -13.04 9.63
CA LEU A 126 -6.38 -13.60 10.84
C LEU A 126 -5.30 -13.97 11.85
N ASN A 127 -5.51 -13.58 13.10
CA ASN A 127 -4.70 -14.01 14.23
C ASN A 127 -4.94 -15.50 14.56
N PRO A 128 -4.06 -16.17 15.34
CA PRO A 128 -4.30 -17.53 15.79
C PRO A 128 -5.67 -17.70 16.46
N GLY A 129 -6.43 -18.74 16.05
CA GLY A 129 -7.76 -19.04 16.58
C GLY A 129 -8.86 -18.04 16.21
N GLU A 130 -8.57 -17.04 15.38
CA GLU A 130 -9.58 -16.08 14.95
C GLU A 130 -10.47 -16.67 13.84
N LYS A 131 -11.78 -16.43 13.96
CA LYS A 131 -12.78 -16.78 12.96
C LYS A 131 -13.52 -15.54 12.49
N ARG A 132 -13.59 -15.33 11.17
CA ARG A 132 -14.27 -14.17 10.58
C ARG A 132 -14.82 -14.49 9.21
N THR A 133 -15.83 -13.72 8.77
CA THR A 133 -16.38 -13.83 7.43
C THR A 133 -15.58 -12.95 6.45
N MET A 134 -15.03 -13.59 5.42
CA MET A 134 -14.43 -12.90 4.28
C MET A 134 -15.49 -12.73 3.19
N ARG A 135 -15.66 -11.49 2.67
CA ARG A 135 -16.61 -11.16 1.63
C ARG A 135 -15.91 -10.59 0.41
N LEU A 136 -16.25 -11.13 -0.74
CA LEU A 136 -15.79 -10.64 -2.03
C LEU A 136 -16.95 -9.93 -2.73
N TYR A 137 -16.75 -8.65 -3.03
CA TYR A 137 -17.72 -7.86 -3.78
C TYR A 137 -17.82 -8.37 -5.23
N LEU A 138 -19.07 -8.59 -5.68
CA LEU A 138 -19.38 -9.02 -7.04
C LEU A 138 -19.77 -7.77 -7.86
N PRO A 139 -18.84 -7.15 -8.58
CA PRO A 139 -19.17 -5.98 -9.38
C PRO A 139 -20.09 -6.39 -10.52
N HIS A 140 -21.33 -5.93 -10.47
CA HIS A 140 -22.25 -6.10 -11.58
C HIS A 140 -21.81 -5.20 -12.73
N ALA A 141 -21.55 -5.89 -13.82
CA ALA A 141 -21.04 -5.46 -15.09
C ALA A 141 -21.32 -4.01 -15.46
N SER A 142 -20.39 -3.46 -16.09
CA SER A 142 -20.47 -2.92 -17.45
C SER A 142 -20.83 -1.46 -17.64
N LEU A 143 -21.16 -0.67 -16.67
CA LEU A 143 -21.32 0.76 -16.92
C LEU A 143 -20.01 1.49 -17.04
N PHE A 144 -18.97 0.89 -16.53
CA PHE A 144 -17.59 1.30 -16.65
C PHE A 144 -16.82 0.36 -17.58
N ALA A 145 -17.37 0.10 -18.78
CA ALA A 145 -16.48 -0.17 -19.89
C ALA A 145 -15.53 1.03 -19.95
N ALA A 146 -14.31 0.82 -19.46
CA ALA A 146 -13.32 1.86 -19.46
C ALA A 146 -13.31 2.58 -20.80
N PRO A 147 -13.24 3.89 -20.81
CA PRO A 147 -12.71 4.55 -21.99
C PRO A 147 -11.42 3.83 -22.34
N LYS A 148 -11.21 3.50 -23.60
CA LYS A 148 -10.01 2.76 -24.09
C LYS A 148 -8.68 3.33 -23.61
N ASP A 149 -8.69 4.46 -22.93
CA ASP A 149 -7.59 5.26 -22.43
C ASP A 149 -7.45 5.28 -20.90
N GLY A 150 -8.38 4.69 -20.16
CA GLY A 150 -8.32 4.62 -18.69
C GLY A 150 -7.63 3.34 -18.23
N ARG A 151 -6.41 3.47 -17.74
CA ARG A 151 -5.57 2.32 -17.33
C ARG A 151 -6.13 1.46 -16.20
N ASN A 152 -7.21 1.89 -15.53
CA ASN A 152 -7.73 1.22 -14.32
C ASN A 152 -9.22 0.88 -14.34
N LEU A 153 -9.93 1.15 -15.43
CA LEU A 153 -11.31 0.69 -15.55
C LEU A 153 -11.29 -0.70 -16.16
N ARG A 154 -11.49 -1.66 -15.34
CA ARG A 154 -11.28 -3.09 -15.61
C ARG A 154 -12.43 -3.69 -16.41
N ALA A 155 -12.14 -4.62 -17.32
CA ALA A 155 -13.19 -5.36 -18.03
C ALA A 155 -14.14 -6.02 -17.02
N PRO A 156 -15.47 -5.93 -17.23
CA PRO A 156 -16.44 -6.40 -16.26
C PRO A 156 -16.33 -7.91 -16.06
N LEU A 157 -16.41 -8.33 -14.78
CA LEU A 157 -16.57 -9.73 -14.43
C LEU A 157 -17.96 -10.18 -14.91
N ASN A 158 -18.03 -11.27 -15.64
CA ASN A 158 -19.32 -11.90 -15.94
C ASN A 158 -19.76 -12.77 -14.75
N THR A 159 -20.53 -12.19 -13.84
CA THR A 159 -21.01 -12.87 -12.63
C THR A 159 -21.93 -14.05 -12.90
N ALA A 160 -22.58 -14.14 -14.08
CA ALA A 160 -23.38 -15.29 -14.49
C ALA A 160 -22.54 -16.47 -15.01
N ALA A 161 -21.22 -16.34 -15.16
CA ALA A 161 -20.39 -17.37 -15.77
C ALA A 161 -19.01 -17.48 -15.09
N ILE A 162 -18.97 -17.70 -13.78
CA ILE A 162 -17.73 -17.83 -13.01
C ILE A 162 -17.09 -19.19 -13.21
N ASN A 163 -15.81 -19.19 -13.56
CA ASN A 163 -15.04 -20.40 -13.87
C ASN A 163 -14.63 -21.23 -12.65
N GLY A 164 -14.48 -20.58 -11.50
CA GLY A 164 -14.06 -21.19 -10.25
C GLY A 164 -13.79 -20.16 -9.17
N ILE A 165 -13.65 -20.66 -7.96
CA ILE A 165 -13.28 -19.91 -6.77
C ILE A 165 -11.93 -20.42 -6.32
N GLU A 166 -10.94 -19.53 -6.24
CA GLU A 166 -9.58 -19.88 -5.87
C GLU A 166 -9.25 -19.24 -4.53
N PHE A 167 -8.86 -20.07 -3.57
CA PHE A 167 -8.32 -19.64 -2.29
C PHE A 167 -6.80 -19.80 -2.31
N LYS A 168 -6.09 -18.74 -1.91
CA LYS A 168 -4.62 -18.76 -1.85
C LYS A 168 -4.16 -18.36 -0.48
N LEU A 169 -3.42 -19.24 0.16
CA LEU A 169 -2.62 -18.93 1.33
C LEU A 169 -1.38 -18.19 0.83
N GLN A 170 -1.45 -16.88 0.80
CA GLN A 170 -0.33 -16.08 0.34
C GLN A 170 0.75 -16.04 1.41
N TRP A 171 1.91 -16.45 1.01
CA TRP A 171 3.06 -16.52 1.85
C TRP A 171 4.19 -15.67 1.26
N PRO A 172 4.62 -14.58 1.87
CA PRO A 172 5.84 -13.91 1.46
C PRO A 172 7.00 -14.44 2.25
N PHE A 173 7.99 -14.99 1.56
CA PHE A 173 9.39 -15.02 2.00
C PHE A 173 9.63 -15.61 3.36
N GLU A 174 9.53 -16.91 3.49
CA GLU A 174 9.80 -17.58 4.71
C GLU A 174 11.00 -18.47 4.64
N ALA A 175 11.56 -18.69 5.83
CA ALA A 175 12.68 -19.54 6.05
C ALA A 175 12.49 -20.92 5.39
N GLU A 176 13.57 -21.52 4.97
CA GLU A 176 13.61 -22.94 4.70
C GLU A 176 13.14 -23.70 5.93
N GLY A 177 12.10 -24.53 5.78
CA GLY A 177 11.57 -25.30 6.88
C GLY A 177 10.08 -25.62 6.73
N GLU A 178 9.58 -26.45 7.62
CA GLU A 178 8.18 -26.82 7.65
C GLU A 178 7.35 -25.72 8.34
N ILE A 179 6.52 -25.05 7.55
CA ILE A 179 5.60 -24.04 8.05
C ILE A 179 4.20 -24.60 7.92
N LEU A 180 3.55 -24.80 9.04
CA LEU A 180 2.19 -25.26 9.08
C LEU A 180 1.24 -24.07 9.13
N VAL A 181 0.49 -23.84 8.05
CA VAL A 181 -0.74 -23.04 8.10
C VAL A 181 -1.90 -23.96 7.94
N ASP A 182 -2.84 -23.84 8.84
CA ASP A 182 -4.03 -24.65 8.94
C ASP A 182 -5.25 -23.76 9.09
N CYS A 183 -6.22 -23.89 8.20
CA CYS A 183 -7.47 -23.13 8.29
C CYS A 183 -8.68 -23.94 7.83
N CYS A 184 -9.85 -23.53 8.31
CA CYS A 184 -11.13 -24.05 7.89
C CYS A 184 -11.91 -22.97 7.14
N LEU A 185 -12.45 -23.32 5.97
CA LEU A 185 -13.32 -22.50 5.16
C LEU A 185 -14.72 -23.11 5.20
N SER A 186 -15.64 -22.45 5.88
CA SER A 186 -17.00 -22.96 6.10
C SER A 186 -18.05 -22.00 5.54
N ASN A 187 -19.27 -22.47 5.39
CA ASN A 187 -20.44 -21.65 5.06
C ASN A 187 -20.22 -20.75 3.83
N LEU A 188 -19.68 -21.35 2.74
CA LEU A 188 -19.53 -20.65 1.46
C LEU A 188 -20.90 -20.34 0.88
N ARG A 189 -21.20 -19.06 0.64
CA ARG A 189 -22.54 -18.60 0.30
C ARG A 189 -22.54 -17.33 -0.53
N LEU A 190 -23.67 -17.09 -1.19
CA LEU A 190 -23.97 -15.84 -1.84
C LEU A 190 -24.83 -14.97 -0.92
N GLU A 191 -24.48 -13.68 -0.77
CA GLU A 191 -25.15 -12.74 0.12
C GLU A 191 -25.59 -11.47 -0.62
N GLY A 192 -26.69 -10.90 -0.16
CA GLY A 192 -27.19 -9.59 -0.58
C GLY A 192 -27.81 -9.59 -1.97
N GLU A 193 -28.76 -8.69 -2.16
CA GLU A 193 -29.29 -8.41 -3.51
C GLU A 193 -28.16 -7.82 -4.36
N PRO A 194 -28.07 -8.22 -5.63
CA PRO A 194 -27.18 -7.54 -6.56
C PRO A 194 -27.46 -6.05 -6.45
N GLU A 195 -26.43 -5.24 -6.52
CA GLU A 195 -26.65 -3.84 -6.85
C GLU A 195 -27.35 -3.89 -8.21
N THR A 196 -28.69 -4.03 -8.16
CA THR A 196 -29.50 -3.85 -9.36
C THR A 196 -28.98 -2.59 -9.92
N ASP A 197 -28.37 -2.73 -11.02
CA ASP A 197 -27.96 -1.71 -11.89
C ASP A 197 -28.62 -0.37 -11.59
N ARG A 198 -28.28 0.25 -10.46
CA ARG A 198 -28.47 1.70 -10.30
C ARG A 198 -27.97 2.36 -11.56
N ALA A 199 -27.02 1.75 -12.18
CA ALA A 199 -26.45 2.09 -13.44
C ALA A 199 -27.32 1.67 -14.65
N VAL A 200 -27.96 0.50 -14.70
CA VAL A 200 -28.86 0.14 -15.81
C VAL A 200 -30.26 0.77 -15.64
N ALA A 201 -30.78 0.80 -14.43
CA ALA A 201 -32.03 1.52 -14.15
C ALA A 201 -31.90 3.04 -14.32
N ALA A 202 -30.68 3.58 -14.11
CA ALA A 202 -30.34 4.98 -14.33
C ALA A 202 -29.68 5.24 -15.69
N ALA A 203 -29.62 4.28 -16.63
CA ALA A 203 -28.87 4.45 -17.89
C ALA A 203 -29.34 5.68 -18.71
N LYS A 204 -30.59 6.11 -18.59
CA LYS A 204 -31.09 7.37 -19.18
C LYS A 204 -30.63 8.62 -18.39
N ASN A 205 -30.35 8.50 -17.09
CA ASN A 205 -30.01 9.60 -16.18
C ASN A 205 -28.69 9.36 -15.41
N TYR A 206 -27.87 8.44 -15.88
CA TYR A 206 -26.63 8.09 -15.18
C TYR A 206 -25.63 9.25 -15.18
N PHE A 207 -25.53 9.96 -16.26
CA PHE A 207 -24.66 11.14 -16.34
C PHE A 207 -25.43 12.41 -15.96
N PRO A 208 -24.81 13.31 -15.20
CA PRO A 208 -23.52 13.21 -14.55
C PRO A 208 -23.57 12.27 -13.32
N PHE A 209 -22.46 11.54 -13.05
CA PHE A 209 -22.39 10.66 -11.89
C PHE A 209 -21.47 11.18 -10.77
N ILE A 210 -20.74 12.26 -11.01
CA ILE A 210 -19.93 12.96 -9.99
C ILE A 210 -20.64 14.26 -9.62
N ASP A 211 -20.89 14.43 -8.32
CA ASP A 211 -21.57 15.60 -7.78
C ASP A 211 -20.64 16.83 -7.65
N ASP A 212 -21.16 17.92 -7.10
CA ASP A 212 -20.44 19.19 -6.93
C ASP A 212 -19.28 19.11 -5.94
N TYR A 213 -19.23 18.05 -5.14
CA TYR A 213 -18.18 17.80 -4.13
C TYR A 213 -17.16 16.75 -4.56
N GLY A 214 -17.30 16.19 -5.78
CA GLY A 214 -16.42 15.15 -6.29
C GLY A 214 -16.80 13.73 -5.82
N GLN A 215 -17.97 13.57 -5.23
CA GLN A 215 -18.49 12.30 -4.70
C GLN A 215 -19.34 11.57 -5.75
N TYR A 216 -19.48 10.24 -5.59
CA TYR A 216 -20.41 9.48 -6.42
C TYR A 216 -21.87 9.86 -6.13
N ARG A 217 -22.57 10.31 -7.15
CA ARG A 217 -23.91 10.89 -7.03
C ARG A 217 -24.99 9.86 -6.70
N HIS A 218 -24.86 8.63 -7.20
CA HIS A 218 -25.92 7.62 -7.15
C HIS A 218 -25.84 6.66 -5.96
N ALA A 219 -24.96 6.91 -4.98
CA ALA A 219 -24.93 6.17 -3.73
C ALA A 219 -25.05 7.12 -2.54
N GLU A 220 -25.59 6.60 -1.44
CA GLU A 220 -25.74 7.32 -0.17
C GLU A 220 -24.94 6.63 0.92
N TRP A 221 -24.33 7.43 1.79
CA TRP A 221 -23.68 7.00 3.02
C TRP A 221 -23.80 8.10 4.07
N LYS A 222 -23.61 7.73 5.33
CA LYS A 222 -23.91 8.60 6.48
C LYS A 222 -23.14 9.94 6.47
N GLU A 223 -21.88 9.91 6.04
CA GLU A 223 -20.99 11.08 6.07
C GLU A 223 -20.94 11.83 4.73
N LYS A 224 -21.78 11.49 3.77
CA LYS A 224 -21.82 12.14 2.46
C LYS A 224 -22.21 13.61 2.57
N ILE A 225 -21.52 14.46 1.84
CA ILE A 225 -21.78 15.91 1.78
C ILE A 225 -22.84 16.19 0.73
N HIS A 226 -23.90 16.91 1.10
CA HIS A 226 -24.96 17.34 0.21
C HIS A 226 -25.00 18.84 -0.01
N THR A 227 -24.52 19.62 1.00
CA THR A 227 -24.55 21.08 0.97
C THR A 227 -23.26 21.68 1.50
N ASP A 228 -22.99 22.93 1.15
CA ASP A 228 -21.86 23.69 1.70
C ASP A 228 -21.96 23.83 3.24
N SER A 229 -23.20 23.88 3.75
CA SER A 229 -23.46 23.91 5.20
C SER A 229 -22.98 22.63 5.91
N ASP A 230 -23.05 21.47 5.25
CA ASP A 230 -22.56 20.20 5.81
C ASP A 230 -21.04 20.25 6.03
N LEU A 231 -20.30 20.80 5.07
CA LEU A 231 -18.83 20.98 5.21
C LEU A 231 -18.47 21.81 6.43
N VAL A 232 -19.16 22.92 6.64
CA VAL A 232 -18.94 23.84 7.77
C VAL A 232 -19.36 23.19 9.10
N ALA A 233 -20.53 22.53 9.12
CA ALA A 233 -21.02 21.84 10.31
C ALA A 233 -20.11 20.68 10.72
N ASN A 234 -19.67 19.86 9.76
CA ASN A 234 -18.76 18.74 10.01
C ASN A 234 -17.42 19.24 10.55
N ARG A 235 -16.86 20.34 10.00
CA ARG A 235 -15.64 20.94 10.53
C ARG A 235 -15.81 21.39 11.98
N LYS A 236 -16.90 22.10 12.29
CA LYS A 236 -17.17 22.58 13.66
C LYS A 236 -17.28 21.43 14.65
N LYS A 237 -17.99 20.37 14.28
CA LYS A 237 -18.14 19.16 15.09
C LYS A 237 -16.79 18.47 15.29
N GLU A 238 -16.06 18.24 14.22
CA GLU A 238 -14.74 17.60 14.25
C GLU A 238 -13.76 18.39 15.15
N LEU A 239 -13.68 19.71 15.00
CA LEU A 239 -12.78 20.52 15.84
C LEU A 239 -13.11 20.41 17.33
N ALA A 240 -14.40 20.38 17.70
CA ALA A 240 -14.81 20.19 19.08
C ALA A 240 -14.39 18.80 19.62
N GLU A 241 -14.51 17.75 18.81
CA GLU A 241 -14.04 16.40 19.16
C GLU A 241 -12.51 16.34 19.29
N LEU A 242 -11.79 16.95 18.35
CA LEU A 242 -10.33 16.99 18.37
C LEU A 242 -9.77 17.76 19.57
N ASP A 243 -10.40 18.88 19.93
CA ASP A 243 -10.00 19.71 21.08
C ASP A 243 -10.27 19.02 22.42
N ALA A 244 -11.27 18.14 22.48
CA ALA A 244 -11.55 17.32 23.65
C ALA A 244 -10.64 16.07 23.75
N THR A 245 -9.95 15.69 22.67
CA THR A 245 -9.16 14.47 22.62
C THR A 245 -7.70 14.72 22.97
N GLN A 246 -7.20 14.07 24.02
CA GLN A 246 -5.78 14.12 24.39
C GLN A 246 -4.95 13.15 23.52
N PRO A 247 -3.66 13.42 23.28
CA PRO A 247 -2.75 12.43 22.70
C PRO A 247 -2.74 11.11 23.51
N PRO A 248 -2.31 9.98 22.95
CA PRO A 248 -2.09 8.76 23.72
C PRO A 248 -1.23 9.02 24.97
N ALA A 249 -1.69 8.57 26.15
CA ALA A 249 -1.06 8.90 27.43
C ALA A 249 0.40 8.39 27.56
N GLU A 250 0.71 7.30 26.85
CA GLU A 250 2.05 6.71 26.80
C GLU A 250 3.04 7.50 25.91
N TRP A 251 2.60 8.53 25.21
CA TRP A 251 3.41 9.27 24.25
C TRP A 251 4.06 10.50 24.84
N ASP A 252 5.31 10.72 24.50
CA ASP A 252 6.01 11.99 24.70
C ASP A 252 5.67 13.00 23.59
N ARG A 253 6.42 14.11 23.52
CA ARG A 253 6.22 15.18 22.52
C ARG A 253 6.50 14.74 21.07
N PHE A 254 7.30 13.70 20.86
CA PHE A 254 7.59 13.11 19.55
C PHE A 254 6.62 11.96 19.21
N GLY A 255 5.90 11.41 20.16
CA GLY A 255 5.12 10.19 20.05
C GLY A 255 5.92 8.94 20.40
N GLY A 256 7.08 9.11 21.06
CA GLY A 256 7.88 8.03 21.65
C GLY A 256 7.28 7.49 22.94
N TRP A 257 7.75 6.35 23.40
CA TRP A 257 7.26 5.65 24.60
C TRP A 257 7.73 6.32 25.89
N LYS A 258 6.97 7.29 26.35
CA LYS A 258 7.27 8.13 27.53
C LYS A 258 7.54 7.33 28.81
N ASN A 259 6.76 6.27 29.04
CA ASN A 259 6.85 5.44 30.25
C ASN A 259 7.72 4.19 30.04
N GLY A 260 8.38 4.09 28.89
CA GLY A 260 9.33 3.03 28.56
C GLY A 260 10.72 3.23 29.13
N PRO A 261 11.69 2.46 28.68
CA PRO A 261 13.07 2.64 29.11
C PRO A 261 13.64 3.98 28.61
N ALA A 262 14.30 4.70 29.49
CA ALA A 262 15.02 5.91 29.12
C ALA A 262 16.41 5.55 28.61
N LEU A 263 16.67 5.88 27.33
CA LEU A 263 17.98 5.73 26.69
C LEU A 263 18.70 7.10 26.64
N LYS A 264 19.91 7.14 26.12
CA LYS A 264 20.66 8.39 25.98
C LYS A 264 19.95 9.33 25.00
N ALA A 265 19.57 10.52 25.47
CA ALA A 265 19.12 11.62 24.61
C ALA A 265 20.29 12.13 23.73
N THR A 266 20.07 12.24 22.42
CA THR A 266 21.09 12.68 21.45
C THR A 266 20.70 13.94 20.70
N GLY A 267 19.46 14.39 20.85
CA GLY A 267 18.89 15.49 20.08
C GLY A 267 18.52 15.14 18.64
N ASN A 268 18.69 13.86 18.23
CA ASN A 268 18.40 13.37 16.89
C ASN A 268 17.80 11.98 16.95
N PHE A 269 16.99 11.63 15.95
CA PHE A 269 16.53 10.26 15.75
C PHE A 269 17.70 9.34 15.42
N ARG A 270 17.68 8.14 15.98
CA ARG A 270 18.59 7.04 15.68
C ARG A 270 17.88 5.70 15.75
N THR A 271 18.55 4.61 15.44
CA THR A 271 18.04 3.25 15.61
C THR A 271 18.82 2.50 16.66
N GLU A 272 18.13 1.68 17.46
CA GLU A 272 18.75 0.89 18.52
C GLU A 272 17.94 -0.38 18.78
N LYS A 273 18.63 -1.45 19.24
CA LYS A 273 17.95 -2.66 19.69
C LYS A 273 17.64 -2.58 21.19
N TYR A 274 16.40 -2.87 21.54
CA TYR A 274 15.99 -3.06 22.91
C TYR A 274 15.28 -4.41 23.05
N GLN A 275 15.75 -5.24 23.96
CA GLN A 275 15.24 -6.61 24.20
C GLN A 275 15.10 -7.43 22.89
N GLY A 276 16.13 -7.39 22.04
CA GLY A 276 16.17 -8.13 20.78
C GLY A 276 15.33 -7.55 19.63
N LYS A 277 14.62 -6.45 19.83
CA LYS A 277 13.79 -5.80 18.82
C LYS A 277 14.37 -4.45 18.42
N TRP A 278 14.34 -4.12 17.12
CA TRP A 278 14.71 -2.81 16.63
C TRP A 278 13.63 -1.76 16.92
N PHE A 279 14.08 -0.57 17.26
CA PHE A 279 13.28 0.65 17.41
C PHE A 279 14.02 1.83 16.78
N PHE A 280 13.28 2.85 16.41
CA PHE A 280 13.82 4.19 16.45
C PHE A 280 13.95 4.61 17.90
N VAL A 281 14.88 5.52 18.16
CA VAL A 281 14.97 6.26 19.43
C VAL A 281 14.85 7.73 19.09
N ASP A 282 13.95 8.41 19.74
CA ASP A 282 13.70 9.82 19.50
C ASP A 282 14.79 10.74 20.07
N PRO A 283 14.77 12.03 19.78
CA PRO A 283 15.78 12.98 20.27
C PRO A 283 15.91 13.06 21.79
N ASP A 284 14.83 12.80 22.55
CA ASP A 284 14.82 12.82 24.01
C ASP A 284 15.25 11.48 24.65
N GLY A 285 15.43 10.43 23.81
CA GLY A 285 15.93 9.11 24.26
C GLY A 285 14.85 8.09 24.51
N HIS A 286 13.60 8.32 24.10
CA HIS A 286 12.54 7.33 24.22
C HIS A 286 12.50 6.41 23.03
N LEU A 287 12.07 5.16 23.24
CA LEU A 287 11.80 4.22 22.16
C LEU A 287 10.65 4.73 21.31
N PHE A 288 10.82 4.69 20.00
CA PHE A 288 9.86 5.22 19.04
C PHE A 288 9.56 4.17 17.97
N TRP A 289 8.26 3.92 17.73
CA TRP A 289 7.79 3.12 16.61
C TRP A 289 6.96 4.00 15.68
N SER A 290 7.38 4.11 14.41
CA SER A 290 6.83 5.10 13.49
C SER A 290 5.50 4.66 12.90
N ILE A 291 4.41 5.41 13.16
CA ILE A 291 3.13 5.30 12.47
C ILE A 291 2.94 6.55 11.64
N GLY A 292 2.98 6.41 10.31
CA GLY A 292 2.95 7.55 9.40
C GLY A 292 1.74 7.58 8.48
N LEU A 293 1.43 8.79 7.98
CA LEU A 293 0.54 9.00 6.85
C LEU A 293 1.29 9.71 5.73
N ASP A 294 1.36 9.07 4.58
CA ASP A 294 1.94 9.66 3.37
C ASP A 294 0.97 10.67 2.73
N VAL A 295 1.50 11.63 1.98
CA VAL A 295 0.73 12.59 1.17
C VAL A 295 -0.24 13.45 2.00
N SER A 296 0.17 13.85 3.20
CA SER A 296 -0.60 14.75 4.07
C SER A 296 -0.44 16.20 3.61
N ARG A 297 -1.35 16.64 2.73
CA ARG A 297 -1.29 17.97 2.09
C ARG A 297 -2.68 18.47 1.71
N THR A 298 -2.82 19.78 1.48
CA THR A 298 -4.08 20.44 1.10
C THR A 298 -4.50 20.14 -0.32
N HIS A 299 -3.56 20.12 -1.26
CA HIS A 299 -3.83 19.77 -2.63
C HIS A 299 -3.57 18.28 -2.87
N THR A 300 -4.55 17.64 -3.46
CA THR A 300 -4.42 16.29 -4.00
C THR A 300 -4.49 16.38 -5.52
N ASP A 301 -4.30 15.23 -6.15
CA ASP A 301 -4.45 15.13 -7.59
C ASP A 301 -5.82 15.64 -8.02
N ALA A 302 -5.86 16.65 -8.90
CA ALA A 302 -7.09 17.11 -9.48
C ALA A 302 -7.64 16.06 -10.45
N THR A 303 -8.96 16.02 -10.58
CA THR A 303 -9.66 15.07 -11.44
C THR A 303 -9.57 15.51 -12.90
N PRO A 304 -9.00 14.72 -13.83
CA PRO A 304 -9.02 15.02 -15.25
C PRO A 304 -10.44 14.95 -15.82
N GLY A 305 -10.95 16.04 -16.38
CA GLY A 305 -12.34 16.12 -16.86
C GLY A 305 -12.50 16.42 -18.35
N ARG A 306 -11.43 16.89 -19.04
CA ARG A 306 -11.54 17.39 -20.43
C ARG A 306 -12.11 16.37 -21.42
N ARG A 307 -11.82 15.07 -21.24
CA ARG A 307 -12.28 14.02 -22.16
C ARG A 307 -13.73 13.61 -21.94
N HIS A 308 -14.26 13.82 -20.73
CA HIS A 308 -15.57 13.33 -20.31
C HIS A 308 -16.31 14.38 -19.47
N PRO A 309 -16.56 15.60 -20.02
CA PRO A 309 -17.21 16.67 -19.26
C PRO A 309 -18.61 16.28 -18.78
N GLN A 310 -19.30 15.36 -19.46
CA GLN A 310 -20.62 14.87 -19.09
C GLN A 310 -20.64 14.04 -17.81
N TRP A 311 -19.48 13.65 -17.26
CA TRP A 311 -19.42 12.88 -16.00
C TRP A 311 -19.69 13.74 -14.77
N PHE A 312 -19.54 15.06 -14.88
CA PHE A 312 -19.54 16.00 -13.77
C PHE A 312 -20.77 16.90 -13.78
N THR A 313 -21.34 17.19 -12.59
CA THR A 313 -22.35 18.23 -12.44
C THR A 313 -21.78 19.62 -12.70
N ARG A 314 -20.50 19.82 -12.38
CA ARG A 314 -19.77 21.06 -12.62
C ARG A 314 -19.17 21.14 -14.00
N ALA A 315 -19.13 22.36 -14.54
CA ALA A 315 -18.37 22.66 -15.75
C ALA A 315 -16.89 22.38 -15.53
N VAL A 316 -16.26 21.72 -16.51
CA VAL A 316 -14.81 21.45 -16.48
C VAL A 316 -14.05 22.74 -16.76
N PRO A 317 -13.10 23.16 -15.90
CA PRO A 317 -12.29 24.35 -16.12
C PRO A 317 -11.48 24.30 -17.41
N ALA A 318 -10.99 25.47 -17.88
CA ALA A 318 -10.26 25.59 -19.13
C ALA A 318 -8.96 24.75 -19.19
N ASP A 319 -8.29 24.54 -18.05
CA ASP A 319 -7.13 23.66 -17.93
C ASP A 319 -7.48 22.18 -17.99
N GLY A 320 -8.78 21.83 -17.90
CA GLY A 320 -9.31 20.49 -17.99
C GLY A 320 -9.25 19.69 -16.68
N MET A 321 -8.97 20.34 -15.56
CA MET A 321 -8.80 19.71 -14.26
C MET A 321 -9.85 20.22 -13.25
N LEU A 322 -10.43 19.31 -12.47
CA LEU A 322 -11.40 19.65 -11.42
C LEU A 322 -10.74 19.44 -10.04
N PRO A 323 -10.36 20.51 -9.35
CA PRO A 323 -9.71 20.44 -8.05
C PRO A 323 -10.76 20.35 -6.91
N PHE A 324 -11.59 19.30 -6.89
CA PHE A 324 -12.69 19.14 -5.92
C PHE A 324 -12.26 19.32 -4.48
N THR A 325 -11.14 18.72 -4.08
CA THR A 325 -10.61 18.87 -2.72
C THR A 325 -10.35 20.34 -2.37
N HIS A 326 -9.74 21.08 -3.29
CA HIS A 326 -9.47 22.51 -3.06
C HIS A 326 -10.77 23.30 -2.88
N TRP A 327 -11.77 23.08 -3.76
CA TRP A 327 -13.06 23.74 -3.65
C TRP A 327 -13.80 23.37 -2.36
N ASN A 328 -13.75 22.11 -1.95
CA ASN A 328 -14.35 21.65 -0.69
C ASN A 328 -13.67 22.29 0.52
N LEU A 329 -12.34 22.38 0.54
CA LEU A 329 -11.59 23.02 1.61
C LEU A 329 -11.87 24.53 1.69
N GLN A 330 -11.94 25.25 0.57
CA GLN A 330 -12.32 26.66 0.56
C GLN A 330 -13.70 26.89 1.23
N LYS A 331 -14.69 26.05 0.91
CA LYS A 331 -16.02 26.10 1.50
C LYS A 331 -15.99 25.71 2.99
N LYS A 332 -15.30 24.61 3.31
CA LYS A 332 -15.16 24.07 4.67
C LYS A 332 -14.53 25.08 5.64
N TYR A 333 -13.55 25.84 5.17
CA TYR A 333 -12.83 26.84 5.97
C TYR A 333 -13.39 28.26 5.80
N GLY A 334 -14.25 28.51 4.81
CA GLY A 334 -14.87 29.82 4.55
C GLY A 334 -13.87 30.87 4.03
N LYS A 335 -12.71 30.47 3.51
CA LYS A 335 -11.65 31.34 3.00
C LYS A 335 -10.77 30.64 1.98
N THR A 336 -10.06 31.42 1.16
CA THR A 336 -9.13 30.88 0.15
C THR A 336 -7.76 30.56 0.72
N ASP A 337 -7.30 31.30 1.70
CA ASP A 337 -6.05 31.07 2.44
C ASP A 337 -6.33 30.24 3.70
N TYR A 338 -6.51 28.94 3.52
CA TYR A 338 -6.85 28.00 4.58
C TYR A 338 -5.69 27.09 4.99
N ASP A 339 -4.56 27.13 4.31
CA ASP A 339 -3.47 26.16 4.47
C ASP A 339 -3.00 26.04 5.91
N ARG A 340 -2.75 27.17 6.57
CA ARG A 340 -2.30 27.16 7.98
C ARG A 340 -3.31 26.51 8.91
N ASP A 341 -4.60 26.88 8.82
CA ASP A 341 -5.65 26.31 9.66
C ASP A 341 -5.83 24.80 9.39
N PHE A 342 -5.66 24.41 8.14
CA PHE A 342 -5.70 23.00 7.75
C PHE A 342 -4.56 22.23 8.41
N TYR A 343 -3.32 22.70 8.33
CA TYR A 343 -2.18 22.01 8.95
C TYR A 343 -2.23 22.03 10.47
N GLU A 344 -2.73 23.08 11.10
CA GLU A 344 -3.01 23.09 12.54
C GLU A 344 -4.08 22.04 12.90
N THR A 345 -5.11 21.89 12.08
CA THR A 345 -6.10 20.79 12.23
C THR A 345 -5.45 19.42 12.04
N LEU A 346 -4.52 19.27 11.09
CA LEU A 346 -3.79 18.00 10.91
C LEU A 346 -2.97 17.64 12.16
N VAL A 347 -2.32 18.59 12.83
CA VAL A 347 -1.62 18.31 14.10
C VAL A 347 -2.58 17.70 15.11
N LYS A 348 -3.79 18.25 15.24
CA LYS A 348 -4.82 17.72 16.15
C LYS A 348 -5.29 16.34 15.72
N ARG A 349 -5.55 16.14 14.42
CA ARG A 349 -5.94 14.84 13.83
C ARG A 349 -4.88 13.76 14.13
N TYR A 350 -3.61 14.03 13.85
CA TYR A 350 -2.52 13.10 14.10
C TYR A 350 -2.48 12.65 15.56
N ARG A 351 -2.54 13.60 16.49
CA ARG A 351 -2.58 13.31 17.93
C ARG A 351 -3.82 12.51 18.33
N ALA A 352 -5.00 12.93 17.85
CA ALA A 352 -6.25 12.25 18.16
C ALA A 352 -6.37 10.86 17.54
N TRP A 353 -5.76 10.65 16.36
CA TRP A 353 -5.80 9.36 15.65
C TRP A 353 -4.65 8.42 16.01
N GLY A 354 -3.75 8.82 16.89
CA GLY A 354 -2.61 7.97 17.27
C GLY A 354 -1.59 7.82 16.15
N ILE A 355 -1.36 8.87 15.36
CA ILE A 355 -0.36 8.96 14.29
C ILE A 355 0.79 9.86 14.76
N ASN A 356 2.03 9.41 14.65
CA ASN A 356 3.20 10.13 15.16
C ASN A 356 4.22 10.55 14.10
N THR A 357 3.97 10.27 12.83
CA THR A 357 4.93 10.57 11.75
C THR A 357 4.24 11.17 10.53
N ILE A 358 4.71 12.32 10.06
CA ILE A 358 4.37 12.85 8.75
C ILE A 358 5.15 12.04 7.71
N GLY A 359 4.41 11.29 6.89
CA GLY A 359 4.99 10.38 5.90
C GLY A 359 5.46 11.09 4.61
N ASN A 360 5.91 10.30 3.66
CA ASN A 360 6.49 10.78 2.41
C ASN A 360 5.50 11.63 1.60
N TRP A 361 6.00 12.53 0.73
CA TRP A 361 5.23 13.44 -0.15
C TRP A 361 4.22 14.36 0.56
N SER A 362 4.32 14.49 1.88
CA SER A 362 3.52 15.43 2.66
C SER A 362 4.00 16.88 2.47
N SER A 363 3.15 17.84 2.83
CA SER A 363 3.46 19.27 2.63
C SER A 363 4.60 19.76 3.53
N PRO A 364 5.57 20.51 3.00
CA PRO A 364 6.55 21.24 3.79
C PRO A 364 5.92 22.15 4.84
N ALA A 365 4.83 22.86 4.51
CA ALA A 365 4.13 23.74 5.45
C ALA A 365 3.57 23.01 6.67
N PHE A 366 3.24 21.72 6.55
CA PHE A 366 2.88 20.90 7.70
C PHE A 366 4.09 20.58 8.59
N MET A 367 5.23 20.22 7.99
CA MET A 367 6.48 19.94 8.70
C MET A 367 7.02 21.18 9.42
N GLU A 368 6.87 22.36 8.80
CA GLU A 368 7.32 23.64 9.35
C GLU A 368 6.66 24.03 10.67
N LEU A 369 5.48 23.47 10.99
CA LEU A 369 4.85 23.66 12.31
C LEU A 369 5.69 23.09 13.45
N GLY A 370 6.61 22.13 13.19
CA GLY A 370 7.54 21.57 14.19
C GLY A 370 6.84 20.84 15.33
N LYS A 371 5.67 20.22 15.06
CA LYS A 371 4.82 19.57 16.07
C LYS A 371 4.72 18.06 15.96
N VAL A 372 5.17 17.49 14.85
CA VAL A 372 5.11 16.04 14.53
C VAL A 372 6.39 15.64 13.81
N PRO A 373 7.04 14.55 14.19
CA PRO A 373 8.17 13.97 13.45
C PRO A 373 7.83 13.72 11.99
N TYR A 374 8.84 13.77 11.13
CA TYR A 374 8.63 13.60 9.70
C TYR A 374 9.80 12.89 8.99
N VAL A 375 9.50 12.34 7.83
CA VAL A 375 10.46 11.81 6.86
C VAL A 375 10.40 12.63 5.57
N LEU A 376 11.49 12.67 4.81
CA LEU A 376 11.56 13.39 3.53
C LEU A 376 12.10 12.49 2.42
N SER A 377 11.57 12.66 1.19
CA SER A 377 12.16 12.12 -0.04
C SER A 377 13.08 13.17 -0.69
N LEU A 378 14.28 12.77 -1.04
CA LEU A 378 15.20 13.60 -1.82
C LEU A 378 14.97 13.50 -3.33
N GLY A 379 13.93 12.80 -3.74
CA GLY A 379 13.45 12.69 -5.11
C GLY A 379 13.19 11.25 -5.53
N ASP A 380 12.19 11.14 -6.38
CA ASP A 380 11.79 9.90 -6.99
C ASP A 380 12.15 9.98 -8.47
N PHE A 381 12.94 9.04 -8.97
CA PHE A 381 13.39 9.03 -10.37
C PHE A 381 13.96 10.38 -10.82
N VAL A 382 15.02 10.86 -10.17
CA VAL A 382 15.63 12.17 -10.52
C VAL A 382 15.94 12.22 -12.01
N LYS A 383 15.20 13.05 -12.73
CA LYS A 383 15.17 13.06 -14.21
C LYS A 383 16.53 13.37 -14.83
N ASP A 384 17.32 14.20 -14.16
CA ASP A 384 18.59 14.74 -14.67
C ASP A 384 19.80 13.84 -14.36
N PHE A 385 19.57 12.65 -13.81
CA PHE A 385 20.66 11.70 -13.55
C PHE A 385 20.92 10.83 -14.79
N PRO A 386 22.19 10.49 -15.07
CA PRO A 386 22.56 9.67 -16.23
C PRO A 386 21.93 8.28 -16.14
N ARG A 387 21.44 7.79 -17.28
CA ARG A 387 20.71 6.52 -17.41
C ARG A 387 21.30 5.65 -18.50
N PHE A 388 20.89 4.40 -18.53
CA PHE A 388 21.24 3.49 -19.62
C PHE A 388 20.73 3.98 -20.97
N ARG A 389 21.62 4.17 -21.92
CA ARG A 389 21.29 4.50 -23.30
C ARG A 389 20.93 3.22 -24.07
N GLY A 390 20.10 3.32 -25.09
CA GLY A 390 19.71 2.18 -25.94
C GLY A 390 18.86 1.11 -25.24
N SER A 391 18.41 1.36 -24.01
CA SER A 391 17.60 0.46 -23.21
C SER A 391 16.30 1.12 -22.74
N LYS A 392 15.25 0.31 -22.54
CA LYS A 392 13.98 0.75 -21.91
C LYS A 392 14.03 0.71 -20.39
N VAL A 393 15.13 0.25 -19.81
CA VAL A 393 15.32 0.13 -18.35
C VAL A 393 15.43 1.53 -17.74
N LYS A 394 14.51 1.83 -16.84
CA LYS A 394 14.46 3.13 -16.14
C LYS A 394 15.30 3.06 -14.86
N PHE A 395 16.60 2.96 -15.00
CA PHE A 395 17.54 3.00 -13.89
C PHE A 395 18.73 3.89 -14.23
N TYR A 396 19.48 4.32 -13.21
CA TYR A 396 20.68 5.14 -13.37
C TYR A 396 21.88 4.30 -13.83
N ASP A 397 22.83 4.93 -14.56
CA ASP A 397 24.16 4.39 -14.68
C ASP A 397 25.02 4.89 -13.51
N VAL A 398 25.14 4.08 -12.48
CA VAL A 398 25.86 4.43 -11.25
C VAL A 398 27.38 4.52 -11.43
N PHE A 399 27.90 4.05 -12.57
CA PHE A 399 29.31 4.16 -12.94
C PHE A 399 29.62 5.41 -13.78
N ASP A 400 28.58 6.15 -14.17
CA ASP A 400 28.76 7.44 -14.81
C ASP A 400 29.34 8.44 -13.78
N PRO A 401 30.45 9.14 -14.09
CA PRO A 401 31.03 10.15 -13.20
C PRO A 401 30.04 11.25 -12.79
N GLU A 402 29.12 11.62 -13.67
CA GLU A 402 28.10 12.61 -13.38
C GLU A 402 27.10 12.12 -12.31
N PHE A 403 26.78 10.80 -12.30
CA PHE A 403 25.95 10.22 -11.24
C PHE A 403 26.62 10.38 -9.87
N GLU A 404 27.91 10.07 -9.74
CA GLU A 404 28.63 10.23 -8.48
C GLU A 404 28.62 11.69 -7.99
N VAL A 405 28.93 12.64 -8.87
CA VAL A 405 28.95 14.07 -8.53
C VAL A 405 27.58 14.51 -8.02
N LYS A 406 26.51 14.24 -8.78
CA LYS A 406 25.14 14.65 -8.45
C LYS A 406 24.61 13.94 -7.20
N MET A 407 24.87 12.63 -7.06
CA MET A 407 24.37 11.87 -5.91
C MET A 407 25.06 12.28 -4.61
N THR A 408 26.37 12.50 -4.63
CA THR A 408 27.11 12.86 -3.41
C THR A 408 26.84 14.29 -2.93
N SER A 409 26.27 15.14 -3.77
CA SER A 409 25.86 16.50 -3.42
C SER A 409 24.33 16.67 -3.23
N ILE A 410 23.54 15.63 -3.45
CA ILE A 410 22.08 15.72 -3.58
C ILE A 410 21.38 16.47 -2.44
N LEU A 411 21.72 16.17 -1.18
CA LEU A 411 21.08 16.83 -0.04
C LEU A 411 21.51 18.29 0.10
N ARG A 412 22.81 18.56 -0.09
CA ARG A 412 23.36 19.92 -0.06
C ARG A 412 22.74 20.82 -1.15
N ASP A 413 22.65 20.31 -2.37
CA ASP A 413 22.17 21.07 -3.52
C ASP A 413 20.67 21.34 -3.39
N ARG A 414 19.89 20.38 -2.88
CA ARG A 414 18.48 20.58 -2.56
C ARG A 414 18.27 21.54 -1.40
N ALA A 415 19.07 21.47 -0.35
CA ALA A 415 19.02 22.40 0.76
C ALA A 415 19.39 23.84 0.36
N ALA A 416 20.20 24.02 -0.68
CA ALA A 416 20.53 25.34 -1.21
C ALA A 416 19.30 26.03 -1.84
N THR A 417 18.40 25.25 -2.48
CA THR A 417 17.24 25.77 -3.23
C THR A 417 15.92 25.65 -2.48
N ASN A 418 15.79 24.72 -1.53
CA ASN A 418 14.54 24.46 -0.78
C ASN A 418 14.71 24.75 0.71
N SER A 419 13.93 25.65 1.24
CA SER A 419 13.97 26.09 2.65
C SER A 419 13.62 24.97 3.62
N ASP A 420 12.62 24.14 3.29
CA ASP A 420 12.17 22.99 4.06
C ASP A 420 13.28 21.93 4.19
N ILE A 421 13.96 21.59 3.10
CA ILE A 421 15.10 20.68 3.14
C ILE A 421 16.26 21.29 3.93
N ARG A 422 16.52 22.59 3.79
CA ARG A 422 17.55 23.27 4.57
C ARG A 422 17.25 23.21 6.07
N LYS A 423 16.00 23.47 6.48
CA LYS A 423 15.54 23.37 7.87
C LYS A 423 15.74 21.94 8.41
N SER A 424 15.42 20.93 7.63
CA SER A 424 15.48 19.52 8.05
C SER A 424 16.88 19.04 8.43
N LEU A 425 17.94 19.72 7.97
CA LEU A 425 19.32 19.35 8.32
C LEU A 425 19.58 19.39 9.84
N THR A 426 18.90 20.32 10.55
CA THR A 426 19.09 20.53 11.98
C THR A 426 17.81 20.34 12.82
N ASP A 427 16.63 20.22 12.19
CA ASP A 427 15.35 20.08 12.89
C ASP A 427 15.25 18.74 13.63
N PRO A 428 15.13 18.69 14.97
CA PRO A 428 15.01 17.45 15.72
C PRO A 428 13.78 16.59 15.31
N MET A 429 12.76 17.19 14.67
CA MET A 429 11.59 16.46 14.16
C MET A 429 11.91 15.64 12.90
N CYS A 430 13.00 15.92 12.18
CA CYS A 430 13.39 15.14 10.99
C CYS A 430 13.99 13.79 11.39
N ILE A 431 13.32 12.70 11.04
CA ILE A 431 13.81 11.33 11.25
C ILE A 431 14.94 11.01 10.26
N GLY A 432 14.74 11.32 8.98
CA GLY A 432 15.72 11.04 7.95
C GLY A 432 15.16 11.18 6.54
N TYR A 433 15.95 10.67 5.58
CA TYR A 433 15.68 10.84 4.16
C TYR A 433 15.59 9.51 3.42
N PHE A 434 14.60 9.41 2.53
CA PHE A 434 14.58 8.42 1.45
C PHE A 434 15.32 8.99 0.22
N ILE A 435 15.94 8.11 -0.55
CA ILE A 435 16.41 8.40 -1.91
C ILE A 435 15.73 7.39 -2.82
N ASP A 436 15.01 7.90 -3.80
CA ASP A 436 14.18 7.16 -4.75
C ASP A 436 12.97 6.45 -4.14
N ASN A 437 12.12 5.92 -5.02
CA ASN A 437 10.94 5.13 -4.69
C ASN A 437 10.72 4.06 -5.76
N GLU A 438 10.57 2.80 -5.32
CA GLU A 438 10.13 1.68 -6.15
C GLU A 438 10.96 1.45 -7.43
N LEU A 439 12.28 1.62 -7.34
CA LEU A 439 13.17 1.32 -8.45
C LEU A 439 13.12 -0.16 -8.85
N GLN A 440 13.19 -0.41 -10.17
CA GLN A 440 13.16 -1.76 -10.73
C GLN A 440 14.57 -2.37 -10.79
N PHE A 441 15.06 -2.91 -9.68
CA PHE A 441 16.38 -3.51 -9.59
C PHE A 441 16.58 -4.77 -10.44
N ASN A 442 15.51 -5.49 -10.76
CA ASN A 442 15.59 -6.77 -11.46
C ASN A 442 16.08 -6.67 -12.91
N ASN A 443 15.98 -5.51 -13.55
CA ASN A 443 16.29 -5.33 -14.97
C ASN A 443 17.58 -4.56 -15.24
N ILE A 444 18.40 -4.28 -14.20
CA ILE A 444 19.61 -3.47 -14.33
C ILE A 444 20.59 -4.10 -15.33
N PHE A 445 20.84 -5.40 -15.21
CA PHE A 445 21.78 -6.07 -16.11
C PHE A 445 21.31 -6.11 -17.57
N ASP A 446 20.00 -6.16 -17.81
CA ASP A 446 19.41 -5.93 -19.13
C ASP A 446 19.78 -4.55 -19.69
N GLY A 447 19.71 -3.54 -18.82
CA GLY A 447 20.15 -2.19 -19.15
C GLY A 447 21.60 -2.14 -19.59
N VAL A 448 22.49 -2.76 -18.83
CA VAL A 448 23.92 -2.85 -19.14
C VAL A 448 24.17 -3.59 -20.47
N MET A 449 23.54 -4.76 -20.65
CA MET A 449 23.77 -5.55 -21.86
C MET A 449 23.28 -4.85 -23.13
N LYS A 450 22.15 -4.17 -23.07
CA LYS A 450 21.56 -3.44 -24.22
C LYS A 450 22.17 -2.08 -24.49
N SER A 451 22.97 -1.57 -23.56
CA SER A 451 23.66 -0.29 -23.72
C SER A 451 24.81 -0.37 -24.75
N PRO A 452 25.17 0.76 -25.40
CA PRO A 452 26.33 0.80 -26.28
C PRO A 452 27.63 0.55 -25.53
N ALA A 453 28.68 0.17 -26.25
CA ALA A 453 29.98 -0.22 -25.67
C ALA A 453 30.66 0.90 -24.85
N ASP A 454 30.36 2.16 -25.17
CA ASP A 454 30.91 3.34 -24.47
C ASP A 454 30.11 3.74 -23.21
N GLN A 455 29.02 3.02 -22.87
CA GLN A 455 28.26 3.25 -21.63
C GLN A 455 29.15 2.97 -20.41
N PRO A 456 29.22 3.85 -19.40
CA PRO A 456 30.11 3.64 -18.24
C PRO A 456 29.90 2.30 -17.52
N ALA A 457 28.65 1.89 -17.26
CA ALA A 457 28.36 0.60 -16.66
C ALA A 457 28.77 -0.59 -17.55
N LYS A 458 28.66 -0.47 -18.87
CA LYS A 458 29.11 -1.51 -19.81
C LYS A 458 30.64 -1.64 -19.81
N ARG A 459 31.35 -0.50 -19.81
CA ARG A 459 32.82 -0.49 -19.68
C ARG A 459 33.28 -1.08 -18.36
N GLU A 460 32.61 -0.74 -17.26
CA GLU A 460 32.93 -1.30 -15.95
C GLU A 460 32.71 -2.84 -15.91
N PHE A 461 31.64 -3.33 -16.55
CA PHE A 461 31.43 -4.76 -16.68
C PHE A 461 32.59 -5.43 -17.43
N VAL A 462 32.95 -4.91 -18.61
CA VAL A 462 34.07 -5.44 -19.42
C VAL A 462 35.40 -5.34 -18.67
N ARG A 463 35.68 -4.22 -18.01
CA ARG A 463 36.88 -4.05 -17.17
C ARG A 463 36.99 -5.11 -16.08
N GLY A 464 35.85 -5.46 -15.46
CA GLY A 464 35.80 -6.55 -14.48
C GLY A 464 36.13 -7.92 -15.10
N LEU A 465 35.69 -8.17 -16.32
CA LEU A 465 36.02 -9.40 -17.07
C LEU A 465 37.51 -9.45 -17.45
N GLU A 466 38.06 -8.33 -17.95
CA GLU A 466 39.49 -8.20 -18.26
C GLU A 466 40.36 -8.48 -17.01
N ALA A 467 39.97 -7.91 -15.87
CA ALA A 467 40.64 -8.13 -14.61
C ALA A 467 40.59 -9.59 -14.13
N LYS A 468 39.49 -10.32 -14.39
CA LYS A 468 39.26 -11.72 -14.01
C LYS A 468 39.96 -12.68 -14.96
N TYR A 469 39.72 -12.56 -16.25
CA TYR A 469 40.13 -13.55 -17.25
C TYR A 469 41.51 -13.28 -17.89
N LYS A 470 41.98 -12.06 -17.88
CA LYS A 470 43.26 -11.57 -18.45
C LYS A 470 43.30 -11.65 -19.99
N THR A 471 42.77 -12.68 -20.61
CA THR A 471 42.69 -12.87 -22.07
C THR A 471 41.27 -13.17 -22.54
N VAL A 472 40.97 -12.79 -23.78
CA VAL A 472 39.68 -13.09 -24.40
C VAL A 472 39.49 -14.59 -24.62
N ASP A 473 40.58 -15.34 -24.85
CA ASP A 473 40.54 -16.82 -25.00
C ASP A 473 40.10 -17.48 -23.70
N ALA A 474 40.58 -17.00 -22.54
CA ALA A 474 40.15 -17.52 -21.24
C ALA A 474 38.67 -17.21 -20.98
N LEU A 475 38.19 -16.02 -21.34
CA LEU A 475 36.78 -15.67 -21.31
C LEU A 475 35.94 -16.56 -22.23
N ASN A 476 36.39 -16.74 -23.51
CA ASN A 476 35.72 -17.56 -24.51
C ASN A 476 35.54 -19.00 -24.01
N LYS A 477 36.57 -19.56 -23.41
CA LYS A 477 36.51 -20.90 -22.81
C LYS A 477 35.49 -20.94 -21.64
N ALA A 478 35.46 -19.93 -20.78
CA ALA A 478 34.56 -19.89 -19.64
C ALA A 478 33.07 -19.68 -20.04
N TRP A 479 32.84 -18.86 -21.06
CA TRP A 479 31.49 -18.52 -21.50
C TRP A 479 30.98 -19.43 -22.65
N ASN A 480 31.82 -20.31 -23.17
CA ASN A 480 31.56 -21.09 -24.38
C ASN A 480 31.19 -20.15 -25.55
N SER A 481 32.08 -19.20 -25.82
CA SER A 481 31.91 -18.15 -26.82
C SER A 481 33.13 -18.02 -27.74
N SER A 482 33.09 -17.12 -28.71
CA SER A 482 34.15 -16.94 -29.71
C SER A 482 34.37 -15.47 -30.06
N PHE A 483 34.52 -14.61 -29.06
CA PHE A 483 34.84 -13.18 -29.27
C PHE A 483 36.25 -13.03 -29.77
N ALA A 484 36.46 -12.13 -30.75
CA ALA A 484 37.78 -11.88 -31.33
C ALA A 484 38.68 -11.07 -30.37
N ASP A 485 38.08 -10.13 -29.64
CA ASP A 485 38.76 -9.21 -28.76
C ASP A 485 37.80 -8.64 -27.68
N TRP A 486 38.32 -7.85 -26.74
CA TRP A 486 37.52 -7.19 -25.71
C TRP A 486 36.51 -6.17 -26.24
N ASN A 487 36.78 -5.58 -27.42
CA ASN A 487 35.84 -4.67 -28.08
C ASN A 487 34.60 -5.44 -28.61
N ALA A 488 34.80 -6.66 -29.13
CA ALA A 488 33.70 -7.56 -29.49
C ALA A 488 32.87 -7.96 -28.26
N VAL A 489 33.50 -8.21 -27.12
CA VAL A 489 32.80 -8.43 -25.84
C VAL A 489 31.99 -7.20 -25.43
N ALA A 490 32.55 -6.00 -25.51
CA ALA A 490 31.87 -4.76 -25.19
C ALA A 490 30.66 -4.47 -26.09
N LYS A 491 30.72 -4.85 -27.35
CA LYS A 491 29.63 -4.71 -28.33
C LYS A 491 28.57 -5.79 -28.23
N ASN A 492 28.78 -6.84 -27.40
CA ASN A 492 27.81 -7.89 -27.25
C ASN A 492 26.57 -7.44 -26.49
N HIS A 493 25.39 -7.72 -27.03
CA HIS A 493 24.08 -7.46 -26.43
C HIS A 493 23.35 -8.74 -25.98
N ASN A 494 23.92 -9.92 -26.26
CA ASN A 494 23.29 -11.21 -26.01
C ASN A 494 23.71 -11.79 -24.66
N PHE A 495 22.75 -12.46 -24.00
CA PHE A 495 23.00 -13.22 -22.79
C PHE A 495 23.57 -14.60 -23.14
N MET A 496 24.62 -15.01 -22.44
CA MET A 496 25.23 -16.33 -22.61
C MET A 496 24.56 -17.36 -21.69
N LYS A 497 24.51 -18.62 -22.13
CA LYS A 497 23.93 -19.73 -21.35
C LYS A 497 24.91 -20.29 -20.30
N ALA A 498 26.17 -19.99 -20.40
CA ALA A 498 27.22 -20.51 -19.53
C ALA A 498 26.96 -20.13 -18.05
N LYS A 499 27.32 -21.03 -17.14
CA LYS A 499 27.26 -20.79 -15.70
C LYS A 499 28.15 -19.61 -15.31
N GLU A 500 29.36 -19.55 -15.89
CA GLU A 500 30.33 -18.48 -15.59
C GLU A 500 29.84 -17.09 -16.01
N PHE A 501 29.06 -16.99 -17.12
CA PHE A 501 28.42 -15.71 -17.46
C PHE A 501 27.43 -15.25 -16.36
N ARG A 502 26.67 -16.16 -15.78
CA ARG A 502 25.74 -15.82 -14.67
C ARG A 502 26.52 -15.42 -13.41
N ASN A 503 27.65 -16.07 -13.13
CA ASN A 503 28.53 -15.69 -12.01
C ASN A 503 29.09 -14.28 -12.23
N ASP A 504 29.57 -13.96 -13.41
CA ASP A 504 30.10 -12.63 -13.78
C ASP A 504 29.01 -11.54 -13.73
N GLN A 505 27.79 -11.87 -14.15
CA GLN A 505 26.62 -11.02 -13.98
C GLN A 505 26.37 -10.70 -12.51
N GLN A 506 26.37 -11.71 -11.64
CA GLN A 506 26.16 -11.49 -10.20
C GLN A 506 27.29 -10.68 -9.57
N ASP A 507 28.53 -10.92 -9.93
CA ASP A 507 29.68 -10.17 -9.43
C ASP A 507 29.64 -8.69 -9.88
N PHE A 508 29.16 -8.44 -11.09
CA PHE A 508 28.91 -7.07 -11.53
C PHE A 508 27.76 -6.42 -10.75
N LEU A 509 26.63 -7.12 -10.58
CA LEU A 509 25.49 -6.59 -9.84
C LEU A 509 25.82 -6.29 -8.37
N LYS A 510 26.73 -7.05 -7.73
CA LYS A 510 27.22 -6.73 -6.38
C LYS A 510 27.93 -5.36 -6.35
N ARG A 511 28.86 -5.14 -7.29
CA ARG A 511 29.56 -3.84 -7.39
C ARG A 511 28.61 -2.69 -7.74
N PHE A 512 27.61 -2.97 -8.58
CA PHE A 512 26.59 -2.00 -8.94
C PHE A 512 25.74 -1.59 -7.73
N ALA A 513 25.23 -2.57 -6.99
CA ALA A 513 24.42 -2.35 -5.80
C ALA A 513 25.17 -1.61 -4.71
N ASP A 514 26.38 -2.07 -4.40
CA ASP A 514 27.28 -1.42 -3.43
C ASP A 514 27.51 0.05 -3.79
N ARG A 515 27.85 0.32 -5.04
CA ARG A 515 28.11 1.70 -5.52
C ARG A 515 26.86 2.57 -5.41
N TYR A 516 25.69 2.07 -5.80
CA TYR A 516 24.45 2.84 -5.68
C TYR A 516 24.17 3.26 -4.23
N PHE A 517 24.12 2.30 -3.32
CA PHE A 517 23.76 2.59 -1.92
C PHE A 517 24.85 3.37 -1.18
N SER A 518 26.14 3.11 -1.45
CA SER A 518 27.24 3.87 -0.85
C SER A 518 27.23 5.34 -1.28
N LEU A 519 26.97 5.65 -2.55
CA LEU A 519 26.86 7.02 -3.05
C LEU A 519 25.61 7.74 -2.49
N CYS A 520 24.48 7.05 -2.39
CA CYS A 520 23.28 7.57 -1.72
C CYS A 520 23.57 7.93 -0.26
N ARG A 521 24.20 7.02 0.49
CA ARG A 521 24.65 7.29 1.87
C ARG A 521 25.56 8.51 1.96
N LYS A 522 26.57 8.57 1.08
CA LYS A 522 27.52 9.69 1.03
C LYS A 522 26.81 11.01 0.77
N GLY A 523 25.80 11.02 -0.11
CA GLY A 523 24.97 12.19 -0.42
C GLY A 523 24.22 12.75 0.78
N ILE A 524 23.73 11.89 1.68
CA ILE A 524 23.06 12.31 2.91
C ILE A 524 24.08 12.69 3.99
N LYS A 525 25.02 11.77 4.30
CA LYS A 525 25.91 11.91 5.45
C LYS A 525 26.93 13.04 5.31
N SER A 526 27.25 13.47 4.08
CA SER A 526 28.13 14.62 3.83
C SER A 526 27.51 15.96 4.27
N ALA A 527 26.19 16.10 4.23
CA ALA A 527 25.46 17.32 4.59
C ALA A 527 24.78 17.21 5.98
N ALA A 528 24.36 16.01 6.37
CA ALA A 528 23.63 15.75 7.61
C ALA A 528 24.05 14.41 8.23
N PRO A 529 25.26 14.29 8.82
CA PRO A 529 25.80 13.03 9.33
C PRO A 529 24.93 12.35 10.40
N GLN A 530 24.19 13.14 11.17
CA GLN A 530 23.30 12.66 12.23
C GLN A 530 21.93 12.19 11.71
N ARG A 531 21.53 12.48 10.46
CA ARG A 531 20.25 12.07 9.91
C ARG A 531 20.30 10.66 9.36
N LEU A 532 19.19 9.94 9.46
CA LEU A 532 19.11 8.56 8.97
C LEU A 532 18.94 8.52 7.45
N TYR A 533 19.63 7.59 6.81
CA TYR A 533 19.35 7.15 5.46
C TYR A 533 18.33 6.01 5.53
N LEU A 534 17.12 6.27 5.07
CA LEU A 534 15.96 5.40 5.21
C LEU A 534 15.76 4.45 4.00
N GLY A 535 16.76 4.37 3.09
CA GLY A 535 16.71 3.50 1.92
C GLY A 535 15.90 4.06 0.75
N CYS A 536 15.48 3.16 -0.16
CA CYS A 536 14.88 3.49 -1.45
C CYS A 536 13.45 2.98 -1.65
N ARG A 537 12.74 2.58 -0.58
CA ARG A 537 11.36 2.11 -0.62
C ARG A 537 11.18 0.97 -1.65
N PHE A 538 11.82 -0.16 -1.41
CA PHE A 538 11.74 -1.32 -2.30
C PHE A 538 10.29 -1.75 -2.60
N VAL A 539 10.01 -2.17 -3.83
CA VAL A 539 8.72 -2.78 -4.20
C VAL A 539 8.64 -4.19 -3.59
N GLY A 540 7.97 -4.31 -2.45
CA GLY A 540 7.82 -5.57 -1.74
C GLY A 540 9.16 -6.20 -1.32
N PHE A 541 9.06 -7.38 -0.75
CA PHE A 541 10.21 -8.11 -0.20
C PHE A 541 10.93 -9.00 -1.22
N ARG A 542 10.42 -9.14 -2.44
CA ARG A 542 11.00 -10.00 -3.51
C ARG A 542 12.13 -9.31 -4.28
N GLN A 543 13.10 -8.82 -3.56
CA GLN A 543 14.30 -8.27 -4.19
C GLN A 543 15.40 -9.32 -4.26
N ASN A 544 16.31 -9.16 -5.24
CA ASN A 544 17.51 -9.97 -5.30
C ASN A 544 18.35 -9.72 -4.04
N GLU A 545 18.85 -10.79 -3.42
CA GLU A 545 19.67 -10.79 -2.21
C GLU A 545 20.87 -9.84 -2.31
N ILE A 546 21.43 -9.65 -3.50
CA ILE A 546 22.52 -8.71 -3.76
C ILE A 546 22.14 -7.28 -3.35
N PHE A 547 20.93 -6.85 -3.69
CA PHE A 547 20.46 -5.48 -3.35
C PHE A 547 20.06 -5.36 -1.89
N TRP A 548 19.53 -6.43 -1.29
CA TRP A 548 19.29 -6.47 0.16
C TRP A 548 20.57 -6.30 0.96
N ARG A 549 21.65 -7.04 0.60
CA ARG A 549 22.94 -6.93 1.24
C ARG A 549 23.51 -5.52 1.15
N ALA A 550 23.55 -4.96 -0.05
CA ALA A 550 24.05 -3.61 -0.25
C ALA A 550 23.24 -2.57 0.52
N ALA A 551 21.90 -2.69 0.53
CA ALA A 551 21.06 -1.83 1.34
C ALA A 551 21.33 -2.00 2.83
N ALA A 552 21.51 -3.22 3.33
CA ALA A 552 21.84 -3.50 4.73
C ALA A 552 23.21 -2.92 5.14
N GLU A 553 24.18 -2.90 4.23
CA GLU A 553 25.50 -2.32 4.50
C GLU A 553 25.45 -0.80 4.60
N HIS A 554 24.71 -0.15 3.70
CA HIS A 554 24.76 1.30 3.55
C HIS A 554 23.60 2.07 4.15
N CYS A 555 22.40 1.51 4.27
CA CYS A 555 21.27 2.18 4.88
C CYS A 555 21.31 2.10 6.41
N ASP A 556 20.83 3.13 7.09
CA ASP A 556 20.57 3.07 8.53
C ASP A 556 19.26 2.30 8.80
N VAL A 557 18.29 2.41 7.89
CA VAL A 557 17.01 1.69 7.88
C VAL A 557 16.71 1.24 6.45
N ILE A 558 16.30 0.00 6.27
CA ILE A 558 15.80 -0.47 4.96
C ILE A 558 14.31 -0.15 4.87
N SER A 559 13.86 0.42 3.77
CA SER A 559 12.43 0.69 3.55
C SER A 559 11.84 -0.17 2.44
N VAL A 560 10.58 -0.59 2.65
CA VAL A 560 9.84 -1.47 1.73
C VAL A 560 8.40 -1.02 1.63
N ASN A 561 7.86 -0.88 0.42
CA ASN A 561 6.45 -0.70 0.18
C ASN A 561 5.81 -2.08 0.04
N SER A 562 4.84 -2.41 0.88
CA SER A 562 4.29 -3.76 0.90
C SER A 562 2.78 -3.80 1.11
N TYR A 563 2.07 -4.03 0.03
CA TYR A 563 0.63 -4.18 0.00
C TYR A 563 0.24 -5.64 0.19
N SER A 564 -0.24 -5.97 1.38
CA SER A 564 -0.54 -7.34 1.81
C SER A 564 -1.56 -7.33 2.94
N TYR A 565 -2.19 -8.48 3.20
CA TYR A 565 -3.13 -8.61 4.33
C TYR A 565 -2.44 -8.98 5.64
N SER A 566 -1.21 -9.42 5.62
CA SER A 566 -0.36 -9.67 6.78
C SER A 566 1.11 -9.70 6.38
N LEU A 567 1.97 -9.25 7.27
CA LEU A 567 3.43 -9.35 7.19
C LEU A 567 4.03 -9.95 8.49
N ALA A 568 3.21 -10.58 9.33
CA ALA A 568 3.65 -11.10 10.64
C ALA A 568 4.78 -12.13 10.54
N ASN A 569 4.80 -12.90 9.44
CA ASN A 569 5.70 -14.03 9.27
C ASN A 569 6.88 -13.74 8.33
N ILE A 570 7.19 -12.47 8.10
CA ILE A 570 8.36 -12.11 7.31
C ILE A 570 9.62 -12.50 8.05
N VAL A 571 10.48 -13.25 7.37
CA VAL A 571 11.77 -13.69 7.91
C VAL A 571 12.73 -12.51 7.99
N THR A 572 13.19 -12.23 9.20
CA THR A 572 14.07 -11.10 9.51
C THR A 572 15.55 -11.40 9.23
N GLU A 573 15.92 -12.66 9.10
CA GLU A 573 17.30 -13.11 8.81
C GLU A 573 17.81 -12.54 7.46
N ASN A 574 16.88 -12.39 6.48
CA ASN A 574 17.21 -11.79 5.19
C ASN A 574 17.49 -10.27 5.27
N PHE A 575 17.23 -9.62 6.40
CA PHE A 575 17.51 -8.19 6.58
C PHE A 575 18.88 -7.89 7.15
N HIS A 576 19.74 -8.90 7.27
CA HIS A 576 21.12 -8.76 7.76
C HIS A 576 21.20 -7.95 9.07
N ASP A 577 20.26 -8.21 9.97
CA ASP A 577 20.14 -7.53 11.26
C ASP A 577 19.99 -6.00 11.17
N LYS A 578 19.20 -5.53 10.22
CA LYS A 578 18.86 -4.11 10.05
C LYS A 578 17.40 -3.81 10.41
N PRO A 579 17.12 -2.62 10.93
CA PRO A 579 15.73 -2.19 11.08
C PRO A 579 15.07 -1.97 9.73
N VAL A 580 13.79 -2.32 9.65
CA VAL A 580 12.98 -2.19 8.42
C VAL A 580 11.76 -1.33 8.68
N LEU A 581 11.52 -0.37 7.79
CA LEU A 581 10.35 0.50 7.77
C LEU A 581 9.46 0.12 6.59
N ILE A 582 8.17 -0.14 6.87
CA ILE A 582 7.19 -0.28 5.80
C ILE A 582 6.85 1.13 5.32
N GLY A 583 7.28 1.46 4.09
CA GLY A 583 7.11 2.79 3.51
C GLY A 583 5.70 3.05 3.01
N GLU A 584 5.01 2.00 2.51
CA GLU A 584 3.63 2.08 2.05
C GLU A 584 2.85 0.81 2.35
N PHE A 585 1.61 0.99 2.80
CA PHE A 585 0.57 -0.03 2.86
C PHE A 585 -0.80 0.63 2.87
N HIS A 586 -1.85 -0.05 2.43
CA HIS A 586 -3.22 0.41 2.58
C HIS A 586 -4.25 -0.73 2.43
N PHE A 587 -5.48 -0.40 2.81
CA PHE A 587 -6.69 -1.16 2.51
C PHE A 587 -7.76 -0.19 2.01
N GLY A 588 -8.65 -0.65 1.15
CA GLY A 588 -9.73 0.17 0.64
C GLY A 588 -11.02 -0.63 0.39
N THR A 589 -12.11 0.09 0.18
CA THR A 589 -13.45 -0.50 0.07
C THR A 589 -14.21 0.05 -1.13
N TYR A 590 -15.42 -0.49 -1.35
CA TYR A 590 -16.36 -0.02 -2.38
C TYR A 590 -17.59 0.69 -1.79
N ASP A 591 -17.72 0.76 -0.47
CA ASP A 591 -18.97 1.15 0.22
C ASP A 591 -19.16 2.67 0.37
N ARG A 592 -18.27 3.48 -0.21
CA ARG A 592 -18.37 4.95 -0.26
C ARG A 592 -18.38 5.48 -1.71
N GLY A 593 -18.88 4.67 -2.64
CA GLY A 593 -19.10 5.06 -4.02
C GLY A 593 -17.85 5.07 -4.92
N MET A 594 -16.71 4.66 -4.43
CA MET A 594 -15.49 4.54 -5.25
C MET A 594 -15.56 3.31 -6.16
N PHE A 595 -14.96 3.42 -7.34
CA PHE A 595 -14.96 2.34 -8.34
C PHE A 595 -13.82 1.35 -8.17
N SER A 596 -12.81 1.73 -7.42
CA SER A 596 -11.68 0.87 -7.08
C SER A 596 -11.37 0.96 -5.60
N ALA A 597 -11.35 -0.19 -4.94
CA ALA A 597 -11.12 -0.24 -3.52
C ALA A 597 -9.65 0.05 -3.16
N SER A 598 -8.71 -0.62 -3.79
CA SER A 598 -7.27 -0.45 -3.55
C SER A 598 -6.47 -1.65 -4.10
N LEU A 599 -5.17 -1.72 -3.78
CA LEU A 599 -4.34 -2.91 -4.02
C LEU A 599 -4.67 -4.06 -3.05
N CYS A 600 -5.21 -3.73 -1.86
CA CYS A 600 -5.70 -4.70 -0.87
C CYS A 600 -7.17 -4.43 -0.55
N PRO A 601 -8.12 -4.84 -1.41
CA PRO A 601 -9.54 -4.59 -1.22
C PRO A 601 -10.12 -5.39 -0.05
N VAL A 602 -10.98 -4.71 0.70
CA VAL A 602 -11.85 -5.29 1.73
C VAL A 602 -13.28 -4.82 1.49
N TYR A 603 -14.28 -5.39 2.17
CA TYR A 603 -15.64 -5.16 1.71
C TYR A 603 -16.34 -3.92 2.27
N ASP A 604 -16.00 -3.46 3.50
CA ASP A 604 -16.56 -2.24 4.11
C ASP A 604 -15.56 -1.54 5.05
N GLN A 605 -15.95 -0.40 5.63
CA GLN A 605 -15.08 0.39 6.51
C GLN A 605 -14.73 -0.33 7.82
N ASN A 606 -15.59 -1.17 8.37
CA ASN A 606 -15.29 -1.94 9.58
C ASN A 606 -14.23 -2.99 9.29
N GLU A 607 -14.34 -3.68 8.14
CA GLU A 607 -13.33 -4.62 7.71
C GLU A 607 -12.00 -3.91 7.41
N ARG A 608 -12.05 -2.71 6.85
CA ARG A 608 -10.88 -1.86 6.60
C ARG A 608 -10.14 -1.51 7.90
N ALA A 609 -10.88 -1.09 8.91
CA ALA A 609 -10.36 -0.82 10.24
C ALA A 609 -9.72 -2.07 10.88
N THR A 610 -10.37 -3.22 10.71
CA THR A 610 -9.83 -4.48 11.22
C THR A 610 -8.58 -4.91 10.47
N ALA A 611 -8.56 -4.80 9.15
CA ALA A 611 -7.39 -5.12 8.31
C ALA A 611 -6.19 -4.24 8.68
N TYR A 612 -6.42 -2.93 8.91
CA TYR A 612 -5.42 -2.00 9.42
C TYR A 612 -4.80 -2.51 10.73
N THR A 613 -5.63 -2.83 11.72
CA THR A 613 -5.18 -3.31 13.02
C THR A 613 -4.42 -4.64 12.91
N ARG A 614 -4.92 -5.62 12.14
CA ARG A 614 -4.28 -6.93 11.98
C ARG A 614 -2.92 -6.84 11.30
N TYR A 615 -2.83 -6.02 10.25
CA TYR A 615 -1.57 -5.78 9.56
C TYR A 615 -0.51 -5.20 10.51
N LEU A 616 -0.87 -4.15 11.25
CA LEU A 616 0.05 -3.50 12.19
C LEU A 616 0.42 -4.38 13.38
N GLN A 617 -0.51 -5.17 13.91
CA GLN A 617 -0.22 -6.16 14.94
C GLN A 617 0.85 -7.16 14.47
N GLY A 618 0.72 -7.65 13.22
CA GLY A 618 1.71 -8.54 12.61
C GLY A 618 3.09 -7.89 12.52
N LEU A 619 3.16 -6.60 12.25
CA LEU A 619 4.43 -5.86 12.20
C LEU A 619 5.02 -5.63 13.59
N LEU A 620 4.19 -5.37 14.60
CA LEU A 620 4.68 -5.15 15.97
C LEU A 620 5.36 -6.37 16.58
N VAL A 621 4.95 -7.59 16.23
CA VAL A 621 5.62 -8.81 16.72
C VAL A 621 6.94 -9.08 16.01
N ASN A 622 7.15 -8.55 14.81
CA ASN A 622 8.37 -8.74 14.05
C ASN A 622 9.52 -7.90 14.64
N PRO A 623 10.65 -8.51 15.06
CA PRO A 623 11.72 -7.80 15.76
C PRO A 623 12.45 -6.76 14.90
N ALA A 624 12.44 -6.88 13.57
CA ALA A 624 13.15 -5.95 12.69
C ALA A 624 12.32 -4.72 12.31
N ILE A 625 10.98 -4.78 12.40
CA ILE A 625 10.13 -3.69 11.92
C ILE A 625 10.08 -2.53 12.92
N VAL A 626 10.39 -1.32 12.45
CA VAL A 626 10.44 -0.10 13.28
C VAL A 626 9.31 0.89 12.99
N GLY A 627 8.42 0.57 12.04
CA GLY A 627 7.28 1.42 11.71
C GLY A 627 6.58 1.02 10.43
N ALA A 628 5.44 1.67 10.18
CA ALA A 628 4.69 1.54 8.95
C ALA A 628 3.96 2.85 8.61
N HIS A 629 4.00 3.24 7.33
CA HIS A 629 3.37 4.44 6.82
C HIS A 629 2.23 4.06 5.87
N TRP A 630 1.07 4.65 6.11
CA TRP A 630 -0.12 4.43 5.31
C TRP A 630 -0.10 5.31 4.06
N PHE A 631 -0.25 4.72 2.89
CA PHE A 631 -0.43 5.41 1.62
C PHE A 631 -1.91 5.39 1.24
N GLN A 632 -2.67 6.49 1.35
CA GLN A 632 -2.23 7.85 1.68
C GLN A 632 -3.29 8.54 2.56
N PHE A 633 -3.08 9.82 2.92
CA PHE A 633 -3.96 10.60 3.81
C PHE A 633 -5.38 10.74 3.28
N ARG A 634 -5.58 11.04 1.97
CA ARG A 634 -6.88 11.29 1.35
C ARG A 634 -7.15 10.34 0.20
N ASP A 635 -8.44 10.00 -0.03
CA ASP A 635 -8.86 9.25 -1.20
C ASP A 635 -8.37 9.90 -2.49
N GLN A 636 -8.07 9.07 -3.46
CA GLN A 636 -7.77 9.52 -4.81
C GLN A 636 -9.07 9.93 -5.54
N PRO A 637 -9.00 10.70 -6.62
CA PRO A 637 -10.18 11.08 -7.38
C PRO A 637 -10.98 9.87 -7.84
N LEU A 638 -12.32 9.97 -7.79
CA LEU A 638 -13.23 8.88 -8.15
C LEU A 638 -12.96 8.28 -9.54
N THR A 639 -12.61 9.12 -10.52
CA THR A 639 -12.28 8.71 -11.90
C THR A 639 -10.79 8.55 -12.16
N GLY A 640 -9.99 8.57 -11.13
CA GLY A 640 -8.54 8.44 -11.18
C GLY A 640 -7.80 9.76 -11.31
N ARG A 641 -6.56 9.76 -10.86
CA ARG A 641 -5.59 10.83 -11.03
C ARG A 641 -4.89 10.71 -12.39
N TRP A 642 -3.89 11.54 -12.66
CA TRP A 642 -3.20 11.63 -13.96
C TRP A 642 -2.56 10.31 -14.45
N ASP A 643 -2.17 9.42 -13.55
CA ASP A 643 -1.61 8.09 -13.86
C ASP A 643 -2.67 6.98 -13.91
N GLY A 644 -3.92 7.33 -13.63
CA GLY A 644 -5.09 6.46 -13.70
C GLY A 644 -5.44 5.76 -12.39
N GLU A 645 -4.71 5.98 -11.29
CA GLU A 645 -5.11 5.46 -9.99
C GLU A 645 -6.33 6.22 -9.45
N GLY A 646 -7.32 5.47 -8.93
CA GLY A 646 -8.55 6.02 -8.36
C GLY A 646 -9.03 5.15 -7.21
N TYR A 647 -8.26 5.07 -6.11
CA TYR A 647 -8.49 4.18 -4.99
C TYR A 647 -9.17 4.85 -3.82
N GLN A 648 -10.08 4.11 -3.18
CA GLN A 648 -10.59 4.45 -1.87
C GLN A 648 -9.61 3.96 -0.81
N LEU A 649 -8.73 4.84 -0.37
CA LEU A 649 -7.63 4.48 0.53
C LEU A 649 -7.31 5.54 1.59
N GLY A 650 -7.99 6.70 1.57
CA GLY A 650 -7.73 7.81 2.48
C GLY A 650 -8.14 7.55 3.94
N PHE A 651 -7.54 8.26 4.87
CA PHE A 651 -8.11 8.47 6.21
C PHE A 651 -9.27 9.47 6.15
N VAL A 652 -9.30 10.27 5.10
CA VAL A 652 -10.40 11.19 4.76
C VAL A 652 -10.81 11.01 3.30
N ASP A 653 -12.04 11.36 2.99
CA ASP A 653 -12.56 11.38 1.63
C ASP A 653 -12.17 12.66 0.85
N VAL A 654 -12.71 12.83 -0.37
CA VAL A 654 -12.47 13.99 -1.23
C VAL A 654 -13.01 15.30 -0.62
N ALA A 655 -13.98 15.22 0.27
CA ALA A 655 -14.56 16.36 0.99
C ALA A 655 -13.86 16.66 2.33
N ASP A 656 -12.74 15.99 2.58
CA ASP A 656 -11.97 16.08 3.82
C ASP A 656 -12.78 15.63 5.05
N THR A 657 -13.64 14.63 4.88
CA THR A 657 -14.42 14.00 5.93
C THR A 657 -13.70 12.73 6.42
N PRO A 658 -13.34 12.63 7.72
CA PRO A 658 -12.68 11.45 8.26
C PRO A 658 -13.56 10.19 8.19
N TYR A 659 -12.92 9.03 8.00
CA TYR A 659 -13.56 7.71 8.16
C TYR A 659 -13.49 7.28 9.63
N PRO A 660 -14.61 7.34 10.37
CA PRO A 660 -14.57 7.17 11.83
C PRO A 660 -14.15 5.77 12.26
N GLU A 661 -14.43 4.74 11.46
CA GLU A 661 -14.01 3.36 11.73
C GLU A 661 -12.48 3.24 11.71
N LEU A 662 -11.85 3.78 10.68
CA LEU A 662 -10.41 3.73 10.49
C LEU A 662 -9.66 4.60 11.52
N THR A 663 -10.14 5.82 11.75
CA THR A 663 -9.51 6.75 12.71
C THR A 663 -9.59 6.22 14.15
N ARG A 664 -10.69 5.55 14.52
CA ARG A 664 -10.83 4.88 15.81
C ARG A 664 -9.84 3.71 15.95
N ALA A 665 -9.74 2.85 14.93
CA ALA A 665 -8.79 1.74 14.93
C ALA A 665 -7.34 2.22 15.02
N ALA A 666 -7.00 3.30 14.33
CA ALA A 666 -5.68 3.91 14.39
C ALA A 666 -5.39 4.48 15.79
N ARG A 667 -6.39 5.12 16.42
CA ARG A 667 -6.30 5.61 17.80
C ARG A 667 -6.02 4.47 18.78
N GLU A 668 -6.83 3.42 18.76
CA GLU A 668 -6.69 2.25 19.62
C GLU A 668 -5.32 1.57 19.42
N PHE A 669 -4.85 1.51 18.18
CA PHE A 669 -3.52 0.99 17.87
C PHE A 669 -2.43 1.88 18.50
N GLY A 670 -2.45 3.19 18.28
CA GLY A 670 -1.47 4.14 18.80
C GLY A 670 -1.39 4.15 20.34
N GLU A 671 -2.52 3.99 21.04
CA GLU A 671 -2.58 3.89 22.49
C GLU A 671 -1.92 2.63 23.07
N ASN A 672 -1.92 1.52 22.30
CA ASN A 672 -1.51 0.22 22.79
C ASN A 672 -0.20 -0.31 22.16
N MET A 673 0.34 0.35 21.14
CA MET A 673 1.42 -0.20 20.31
C MET A 673 2.67 -0.56 21.11
N TYR A 674 3.10 0.26 22.05
CA TYR A 674 4.31 0.00 22.83
C TYR A 674 4.14 -1.19 23.78
N ARG A 675 3.00 -1.26 24.47
CA ARG A 675 2.64 -2.41 25.30
C ARG A 675 2.55 -3.68 24.46
N TYR A 676 1.90 -3.61 23.31
CA TYR A 676 1.76 -4.76 22.42
C TYR A 676 3.11 -5.21 21.84
N ARG A 677 3.98 -4.28 21.46
CA ARG A 677 5.31 -4.60 20.94
C ARG A 677 6.17 -5.31 21.99
N THR A 678 6.09 -4.93 23.25
CA THR A 678 6.84 -5.57 24.34
C THR A 678 6.33 -6.96 24.64
N ASN A 679 5.01 -7.18 24.67
CA ASN A 679 4.41 -8.50 24.90
C ASN A 679 4.72 -9.49 23.77
N GLY A 680 4.80 -9.02 22.51
CA GLY A 680 5.23 -9.80 21.36
C GLY A 680 4.35 -10.98 20.96
N LYS A 681 3.09 -11.05 21.40
CA LYS A 681 2.16 -12.13 21.08
C LYS A 681 1.04 -11.66 20.15
N LEU A 682 0.69 -12.48 19.17
CA LEU A 682 -0.50 -12.29 18.34
C LEU A 682 -1.73 -12.74 19.12
N VAL A 683 -2.64 -11.81 19.39
CA VAL A 683 -3.89 -12.08 20.11
C VAL A 683 -5.06 -11.41 19.39
N ASN A 684 -6.27 -11.93 19.62
CA ASN A 684 -7.48 -11.28 19.12
C ASN A 684 -7.75 -10.01 19.93
N GLY A 685 -7.51 -8.88 19.30
CA GLY A 685 -7.58 -7.57 19.93
C GLY A 685 -6.29 -7.14 20.64
N MET A 686 -6.12 -5.84 20.83
CA MET A 686 -5.03 -5.24 21.58
C MET A 686 -5.45 -5.06 23.05
N LYS A 687 -5.51 -6.16 23.79
CA LYS A 687 -5.85 -6.11 25.22
C LYS A 687 -4.63 -6.00 26.10
#